data_2b218c19a75204af4dd33dc1794c600c
#
_entry.id   2b218c19a75204af4dd33dc1794c600c
#
_cell.length_a   1.000
_cell.length_b   1.000
_cell.length_c   1.000
_cell.angle_alpha   90.00
_cell.angle_beta   90.00
_cell.angle_gamma   90.00
#
_symmetry.space_group_name_H-M   'P 1'
#
loop_
_entity.id
_entity.type
_entity.pdbx_description
1 polymer ?
#
loop_
_entity_poly.entity_id
_entity_poly.type
_entity_poly.pdbx_seq_one_letter_code
_entity_poly.pdbx_strand_id
1 'polypeptide(L)'
;MHKIISLIVLVILLNGCGGGGGSSPSQLTPIPAQENNSSETLDPNTDIFIPKETFETPEYRNQWGLDFINASDAYSYGASGKGVVVGVVDEALDWGHHEFLKENILHPDSVLTYSGNREPTPLEKFHGTATSSIIAGRKDNEPVDRNMHGVAYDAQILFIAIELGSPPSDGEYEPIDIPAFSWERFDEQESKFYEELSSKSDVINNSFGFTGQITDYSRETLQNTFPKLINTFASQQETIFVWSAGNYNGITDTEGEQVNAANPGILAGLGYYFPELAKNNVAVVAVDQEGEIADFSNRCGVAADFCIAAPGVRVPLAIPNNLFNSLSENEKSNFNDNVLDYLENHPTEAYLLGSGTSFSAPHVTGSIAVLKELFRDNLSSVQILERLFVTANKTGKYADKEIYGQGLLDLKKASSPVGSTLFYTRSSIYSEALPSKSSNIFLTKSFGDGLKNSLGKTKLSIFDALGAPFSVPVSSFVRSNISSSKTMERLFNFKEKKYGYISSQGFEFYSSWKRFLNSTGAEVNKIDFAEINFRRKDTLLSFAYGKNPSSNFLDTSEELLIHQSFYDKEAFLNPWLNLVEEGYSLGFSNRLNALYFDLNIFSGFKRSEDWFLKPNYYFQKTKNESKGFNLSLRNNILSKFMIGYTLGFLETNNGLFHNRFNGAFNIIEDTKSIFSSISFKSSLVKELNFIGSINYSNSSNINSDKIIKNISGLEEFSFDFALIKKSLFYKNDFLSFRIKQDPRIEKARVSLNIPKGRNPNGVVEFQSLTLPITPSGREINFETSWSFHRDNSKSFINLSFIDDKDHIKTKDIEINLIFAHQRFF
;
A
#
# COMPACT_ATOMS: atom_id res chain seq x y z
N MET A 1 21.21 25.32 48.41
CA MET A 1 22.29 25.59 47.48
C MET A 1 22.31 24.48 46.43
N HIS A 2 21.75 24.79 45.27
CA HIS A 2 21.67 23.86 44.17
C HIS A 2 23.01 23.81 43.45
N LYS A 3 23.65 22.64 43.42
CA LYS A 3 24.81 22.42 42.56
C LYS A 3 24.33 21.74 41.26
N ILE A 4 24.39 22.51 40.20
CA ILE A 4 24.16 22.04 38.82
C ILE A 4 25.37 21.22 38.41
N ILE A 5 25.17 19.94 38.14
CA ILE A 5 26.19 19.06 37.56
C ILE A 5 26.20 19.32 36.04
N SER A 6 27.24 19.99 35.57
CA SER A 6 27.46 20.14 34.13
C SER A 6 28.16 18.89 33.58
N LEU A 7 27.43 18.06 32.85
CA LEU A 7 27.95 16.95 32.08
C LEU A 7 28.38 17.50 30.71
N ILE A 8 29.70 17.69 30.49
CA ILE A 8 30.22 18.00 29.15
C ILE A 8 30.47 16.67 28.46
N VAL A 9 29.59 16.33 27.48
CA VAL A 9 29.76 15.21 26.59
C VAL A 9 30.07 15.77 25.21
N LEU A 10 31.30 15.62 24.75
CA LEU A 10 31.70 15.96 23.39
C LEU A 10 31.59 14.66 22.54
N VAL A 11 30.56 14.60 21.71
CA VAL A 11 30.37 13.51 20.71
C VAL A 11 30.82 14.06 19.37
N ILE A 12 31.97 13.62 18.90
CA ILE A 12 32.36 13.85 17.50
C ILE A 12 31.89 12.61 16.70
N LEU A 13 30.76 12.77 16.03
CA LEU A 13 30.26 11.78 15.07
C LEU A 13 30.86 12.13 13.69
N LEU A 14 31.88 11.40 13.30
CA LEU A 14 32.30 11.39 11.90
C LEU A 14 31.35 10.44 11.16
N ASN A 15 30.24 10.98 10.68
CA ASN A 15 29.34 10.26 9.77
C ASN A 15 29.95 10.35 8.35
N GLY A 16 30.51 9.24 7.89
CA GLY A 16 30.66 9.02 6.45
C GLY A 16 29.26 8.99 5.81
N CYS A 17 29.00 9.87 4.85
CA CYS A 17 27.75 9.96 4.10
C CYS A 17 27.44 8.63 3.40
N GLY A 18 26.62 7.80 4.04
CA GLY A 18 25.87 6.75 3.36
C GLY A 18 24.44 7.24 3.20
N GLY A 19 24.01 7.53 1.96
CA GLY A 19 22.69 8.03 1.65
C GLY A 19 21.61 7.03 2.04
N GLY A 20 20.97 7.27 3.19
CA GLY A 20 19.74 6.62 3.57
C GLY A 20 18.58 7.25 2.82
N GLY A 21 18.18 6.66 1.70
CA GLY A 21 16.97 7.02 1.00
C GLY A 21 15.78 6.91 1.94
N GLY A 22 15.19 8.04 2.31
CA GLY A 22 13.90 8.09 2.95
C GLY A 22 12.88 7.48 2.01
N SER A 23 12.36 6.30 2.36
CA SER A 23 11.25 5.71 1.63
C SER A 23 10.03 6.61 1.78
N SER A 24 9.68 7.32 0.70
CA SER A 24 8.35 7.90 0.52
C SER A 24 7.30 6.83 0.79
N PRO A 25 6.11 7.17 1.30
CA PRO A 25 5.05 6.19 1.48
C PRO A 25 4.80 5.51 0.12
N SER A 26 4.88 4.19 0.10
CA SER A 26 4.62 3.40 -1.10
C SER A 26 3.24 3.73 -1.64
N GLN A 27 3.19 4.16 -2.90
CA GLN A 27 1.95 4.42 -3.59
C GLN A 27 1.15 3.12 -3.73
N LEU A 28 -0.14 3.23 -3.51
CA LEU A 28 -1.08 2.15 -3.67
C LEU A 28 -1.47 2.09 -5.15
N THR A 29 -1.34 0.93 -5.77
CA THR A 29 -1.77 0.74 -7.16
C THR A 29 -2.95 -0.22 -7.22
N PRO A 30 -3.96 0.02 -8.08
CA PRO A 30 -4.97 -0.97 -8.40
C PRO A 30 -4.32 -2.25 -8.93
N ILE A 31 -5.01 -3.38 -8.79
CA ILE A 31 -4.59 -4.63 -9.40
C ILE A 31 -5.21 -4.68 -10.80
N PRO A 32 -4.41 -4.67 -11.87
CA PRO A 32 -4.93 -4.86 -13.23
C PRO A 32 -5.60 -6.23 -13.37
N ALA A 33 -6.57 -6.34 -14.25
CA ALA A 33 -7.16 -7.63 -14.62
C ALA A 33 -6.05 -8.59 -15.09
N GLN A 34 -6.11 -9.86 -14.66
CA GLN A 34 -5.16 -10.85 -15.13
C GLN A 34 -5.46 -11.21 -16.61
N GLU A 35 -4.51 -10.89 -17.48
CA GLU A 35 -4.55 -11.45 -18.83
C GLU A 35 -4.44 -12.98 -18.76
N ASN A 36 -5.53 -13.69 -19.09
CA ASN A 36 -5.47 -15.10 -19.43
C ASN A 36 -4.95 -15.20 -20.85
N ASN A 37 -3.63 -15.13 -21.06
CA ASN A 37 -3.00 -15.94 -22.13
C ASN A 37 -1.49 -15.81 -22.20
N SER A 38 -0.86 -16.97 -22.36
CA SER A 38 0.42 -17.27 -23.02
C SER A 38 1.65 -16.43 -22.69
N SER A 39 2.52 -17.05 -21.89
CA SER A 39 3.99 -17.08 -22.05
C SER A 39 4.70 -15.82 -22.63
N GLU A 40 4.54 -14.70 -21.99
CA GLU A 40 5.62 -13.76 -21.82
C GLU A 40 5.78 -13.52 -20.32
N THR A 41 6.94 -13.91 -19.81
CA THR A 41 7.33 -13.63 -18.42
C THR A 41 7.43 -12.13 -18.26
N LEU A 42 6.37 -11.50 -17.81
CA LEU A 42 6.39 -10.13 -17.35
C LEU A 42 7.42 -10.04 -16.23
N ASP A 43 8.47 -9.27 -16.45
CA ASP A 43 9.50 -9.00 -15.45
C ASP A 43 8.83 -8.39 -14.21
N PRO A 44 8.84 -9.08 -13.05
CA PRO A 44 8.17 -8.59 -11.84
C PRO A 44 8.80 -7.31 -11.25
N ASN A 45 9.77 -6.71 -11.92
CA ASN A 45 10.44 -5.48 -11.52
C ASN A 45 9.86 -4.21 -12.15
N THR A 46 8.89 -4.28 -13.04
CA THR A 46 8.33 -3.13 -13.74
C THR A 46 6.96 -2.67 -13.23
N ASP A 47 6.74 -2.66 -11.92
CA ASP A 47 5.72 -1.79 -11.36
C ASP A 47 6.28 -0.36 -11.23
N ILE A 48 6.60 0.22 -12.34
CA ILE A 48 6.95 1.62 -12.42
C ILE A 48 5.61 2.36 -12.41
N PHE A 49 5.33 3.07 -11.32
CA PHE A 49 4.36 4.15 -11.36
C PHE A 49 4.88 5.13 -12.43
N ILE A 50 4.13 5.21 -13.52
CA ILE A 50 4.47 6.13 -14.61
C ILE A 50 3.98 7.50 -14.17
N PRO A 51 4.85 8.52 -14.07
CA PRO A 51 4.41 9.86 -13.73
C PRO A 51 3.31 10.32 -14.69
N LYS A 52 2.24 10.91 -14.16
CA LYS A 52 1.08 11.34 -14.96
C LYS A 52 1.47 12.32 -16.06
N GLU A 53 2.49 13.14 -15.84
CA GLU A 53 3.05 14.09 -16.77
C GLU A 53 3.53 13.44 -18.09
N THR A 54 3.84 12.14 -18.05
CA THR A 54 4.19 11.35 -19.25
C THR A 54 2.99 11.18 -20.19
N PHE A 55 1.77 11.21 -19.66
CA PHE A 55 0.55 11.10 -20.42
C PHE A 55 -0.03 12.45 -20.85
N GLU A 56 0.37 13.55 -20.23
CA GLU A 56 -0.11 14.91 -20.51
C GLU A 56 0.61 15.51 -21.74
N THR A 57 0.51 14.79 -22.87
CA THR A 57 1.08 15.19 -24.18
C THR A 57 0.27 16.34 -24.80
N PRO A 58 0.74 16.98 -25.89
CA PRO A 58 -0.06 17.96 -26.63
C PRO A 58 -1.40 17.38 -27.08
N GLU A 59 -1.44 16.18 -27.58
CA GLU A 59 -2.63 15.42 -27.96
C GLU A 59 -3.64 15.28 -26.79
N TYR A 60 -3.17 14.88 -25.61
CA TYR A 60 -3.96 14.84 -24.37
C TYR A 60 -4.55 16.22 -24.02
N ARG A 61 -3.74 17.27 -24.15
CA ARG A 61 -4.15 18.64 -23.78
C ARG A 61 -5.12 19.25 -24.80
N ASN A 62 -5.04 18.85 -26.07
CA ASN A 62 -6.01 19.23 -27.07
C ASN A 62 -7.41 18.75 -26.68
N GLN A 63 -7.52 17.53 -26.14
CA GLN A 63 -8.76 17.01 -25.62
C GLN A 63 -8.93 17.47 -24.15
N TRP A 64 -9.38 18.71 -23.95
CA TRP A 64 -9.51 19.33 -22.63
C TRP A 64 -10.32 18.51 -21.63
N GLY A 65 -11.28 17.72 -22.12
CA GLY A 65 -12.11 16.84 -21.29
C GLY A 65 -11.32 15.82 -20.51
N LEU A 66 -10.17 15.35 -21.05
CA LEU A 66 -9.29 14.39 -20.37
C LEU A 66 -8.67 14.97 -19.10
N ASP A 67 -8.17 16.20 -19.20
CA ASP A 67 -7.60 16.90 -18.03
C ASP A 67 -8.70 17.23 -17.00
N PHE A 68 -9.86 17.65 -17.49
CA PHE A 68 -10.99 18.03 -16.64
C PHE A 68 -11.52 16.87 -15.79
N ILE A 69 -11.49 15.63 -16.31
CA ILE A 69 -11.86 14.42 -15.56
C ILE A 69 -10.68 13.77 -14.84
N ASN A 70 -9.48 14.35 -14.90
CA ASN A 70 -8.23 13.82 -14.32
C ASN A 70 -7.83 12.42 -14.88
N ALA A 71 -7.93 12.23 -16.20
CA ALA A 71 -7.67 10.92 -16.82
C ALA A 71 -6.21 10.47 -16.69
N SER A 72 -5.22 11.39 -16.76
CA SER A 72 -3.79 11.09 -16.63
C SER A 72 -3.41 10.42 -15.29
N ASP A 73 -4.12 10.73 -14.22
CA ASP A 73 -3.92 10.08 -12.91
C ASP A 73 -4.30 8.57 -12.98
N ALA A 74 -5.34 8.20 -13.72
CA ALA A 74 -5.70 6.79 -13.92
C ALA A 74 -4.69 6.06 -14.83
N TYR A 75 -4.22 6.73 -15.88
CA TYR A 75 -3.18 6.20 -16.77
C TYR A 75 -1.88 5.90 -16.03
N SER A 76 -1.56 6.67 -14.99
CA SER A 76 -0.40 6.40 -14.12
C SER A 76 -0.42 5.03 -13.47
N TYR A 77 -1.59 4.40 -13.34
CA TYR A 77 -1.76 3.03 -12.85
C TYR A 77 -1.67 1.98 -13.96
N GLY A 78 -1.39 2.40 -15.20
CA GLY A 78 -1.27 1.52 -16.36
C GLY A 78 -2.58 1.19 -17.04
N ALA A 79 -3.67 1.92 -16.75
CA ALA A 79 -4.98 1.69 -17.35
C ALA A 79 -5.21 2.60 -18.55
N SER A 80 -5.67 2.02 -19.65
CA SER A 80 -5.93 2.68 -20.93
C SER A 80 -7.22 2.21 -21.60
N GLY A 81 -7.98 1.33 -20.92
CA GLY A 81 -9.12 0.61 -21.48
C GLY A 81 -8.76 -0.71 -22.17
N LYS A 82 -7.50 -1.13 -22.10
CA LYS A 82 -6.99 -2.32 -22.79
C LYS A 82 -7.74 -3.59 -22.38
N GLY A 83 -8.12 -4.38 -23.36
CA GLY A 83 -8.87 -5.63 -23.16
C GLY A 83 -10.35 -5.42 -22.78
N VAL A 84 -10.84 -4.18 -22.82
CA VAL A 84 -12.27 -3.85 -22.61
C VAL A 84 -12.94 -3.65 -23.96
N VAL A 85 -14.12 -4.22 -24.13
CA VAL A 85 -14.97 -4.01 -25.31
C VAL A 85 -16.06 -3.01 -24.98
N VAL A 86 -16.09 -1.93 -25.72
CA VAL A 86 -17.11 -0.88 -25.63
C VAL A 86 -18.10 -1.07 -26.78
N GLY A 87 -19.36 -1.33 -26.47
CA GLY A 87 -20.44 -1.27 -27.43
C GLY A 87 -20.76 0.20 -27.77
N VAL A 88 -21.00 0.50 -29.02
CA VAL A 88 -21.51 1.81 -29.46
C VAL A 88 -22.73 1.61 -30.35
N VAL A 89 -23.82 2.26 -29.97
CA VAL A 89 -25.05 2.35 -30.76
C VAL A 89 -25.18 3.79 -31.22
N ASP A 90 -25.03 4.01 -32.55
CA ASP A 90 -24.98 5.37 -33.10
C ASP A 90 -25.38 5.31 -34.62
N GLU A 91 -25.31 6.43 -35.33
CA GLU A 91 -25.63 6.49 -36.76
C GLU A 91 -24.74 5.56 -37.59
N ALA A 92 -23.49 5.94 -37.85
CA ALA A 92 -22.48 5.11 -38.49
C ALA A 92 -21.08 5.52 -38.08
N LEU A 93 -20.07 4.69 -38.38
CA LEU A 93 -18.64 4.90 -38.02
C LEU A 93 -17.77 4.91 -39.29
N ASP A 94 -16.88 5.88 -39.39
CA ASP A 94 -15.75 5.81 -40.29
C ASP A 94 -14.56 5.08 -39.64
N TRP A 95 -14.59 3.74 -39.72
CA TRP A 95 -13.47 2.91 -39.19
C TRP A 95 -12.15 3.05 -39.98
N GLY A 96 -12.17 3.79 -41.08
CA GLY A 96 -10.99 4.14 -41.87
C GLY A 96 -10.31 5.42 -41.40
N HIS A 97 -10.89 6.13 -40.44
CA HIS A 97 -10.29 7.32 -39.86
C HIS A 97 -9.00 6.98 -39.08
N HIS A 98 -8.02 7.90 -39.11
CA HIS A 98 -6.72 7.77 -38.46
C HIS A 98 -6.81 7.42 -36.94
N GLU A 99 -7.80 7.93 -36.24
CA GLU A 99 -8.05 7.68 -34.80
C GLU A 99 -8.33 6.22 -34.45
N PHE A 100 -8.66 5.37 -35.42
CA PHE A 100 -9.04 4.01 -35.12
C PHE A 100 -8.03 2.99 -35.66
N LEU A 101 -7.52 2.14 -34.77
CA LEU A 101 -6.76 0.95 -35.14
C LEU A 101 -7.74 -0.12 -35.62
N LYS A 102 -7.53 -0.67 -36.81
CA LYS A 102 -8.43 -1.66 -37.41
C LYS A 102 -8.64 -2.89 -36.54
N GLU A 103 -7.62 -3.30 -35.82
CA GLU A 103 -7.64 -4.41 -34.85
C GLU A 103 -8.51 -4.14 -33.61
N ASN A 104 -8.76 -2.88 -33.29
CA ASN A 104 -9.61 -2.47 -32.18
C ASN A 104 -11.06 -2.26 -32.58
N ILE A 105 -11.40 -2.31 -33.86
CA ILE A 105 -12.80 -2.24 -34.33
C ILE A 105 -13.32 -3.66 -34.54
N LEU A 106 -14.28 -4.02 -33.70
CA LEU A 106 -14.99 -5.31 -33.79
C LEU A 106 -16.29 -5.14 -34.59
N HIS A 107 -16.64 -6.17 -35.35
CA HIS A 107 -17.88 -6.18 -36.09
C HIS A 107 -18.89 -7.10 -35.44
N PRO A 108 -20.18 -6.70 -35.37
CA PRO A 108 -21.25 -7.60 -34.90
C PRO A 108 -21.41 -8.80 -35.84
N ASP A 109 -21.89 -9.93 -35.32
CA ASP A 109 -22.16 -11.13 -36.10
C ASP A 109 -23.45 -10.99 -36.93
N SER A 110 -24.37 -10.14 -36.49
CA SER A 110 -25.62 -9.87 -37.19
C SER A 110 -25.44 -8.81 -38.28
N VAL A 111 -26.06 -9.02 -39.39
CA VAL A 111 -26.10 -8.09 -40.56
C VAL A 111 -26.99 -6.87 -40.28
N LEU A 112 -27.40 -6.65 -39.05
CA LEU A 112 -28.34 -5.59 -38.67
C LEU A 112 -27.71 -4.20 -38.53
N THR A 113 -26.55 -3.97 -39.16
CA THR A 113 -25.79 -2.74 -39.03
C THR A 113 -26.36 -1.54 -39.77
N TYR A 114 -27.25 -1.78 -40.73
CA TYR A 114 -27.91 -0.73 -41.51
C TYR A 114 -29.34 -1.10 -41.88
N SER A 115 -30.26 -0.14 -41.89
CA SER A 115 -31.53 -0.26 -42.52
C SER A 115 -31.35 -0.13 -44.07
N GLY A 116 -30.77 -1.15 -44.68
CA GLY A 116 -30.54 -1.20 -46.13
C GLY A 116 -29.11 -1.61 -46.49
N ASN A 117 -28.93 -2.11 -47.72
CA ASN A 117 -27.65 -2.61 -48.24
C ASN A 117 -26.80 -1.52 -48.90
N ARG A 118 -26.75 -0.28 -48.37
CA ARG A 118 -25.91 0.81 -48.90
C ARG A 118 -24.79 1.19 -47.95
N GLU A 119 -23.70 1.66 -48.52
CA GLU A 119 -22.61 2.27 -47.74
C GLU A 119 -23.12 3.62 -47.23
N PRO A 120 -22.93 3.92 -45.91
CA PRO A 120 -23.25 5.22 -45.33
C PRO A 120 -22.41 6.33 -45.93
N THR A 121 -23.01 7.48 -46.12
CA THR A 121 -22.31 8.68 -46.54
C THR A 121 -21.38 9.18 -45.41
N PRO A 122 -20.33 9.97 -45.72
CA PRO A 122 -19.51 10.58 -44.70
C PRO A 122 -20.31 11.43 -43.67
N LEU A 123 -21.40 12.08 -44.11
CA LEU A 123 -22.24 12.85 -43.18
C LEU A 123 -22.96 11.94 -42.19
N GLU A 124 -23.49 10.79 -42.63
CA GLU A 124 -24.13 9.77 -41.74
C GLU A 124 -23.09 9.11 -40.80
N LYS A 125 -21.82 9.09 -41.17
CA LYS A 125 -20.73 8.64 -40.30
C LYS A 125 -20.28 9.67 -39.28
N PHE A 126 -20.76 10.91 -39.34
CA PHE A 126 -20.23 12.01 -38.55
C PHE A 126 -20.37 11.78 -37.04
N HIS A 127 -21.58 11.54 -36.58
CA HIS A 127 -21.90 11.46 -35.16
C HIS A 127 -21.27 10.23 -34.49
N GLY A 128 -21.34 9.05 -35.09
CA GLY A 128 -20.76 7.82 -34.57
C GLY A 128 -19.22 7.84 -34.60
N THR A 129 -18.56 8.50 -35.56
CA THR A 129 -17.12 8.72 -35.58
C THR A 129 -16.71 9.65 -34.46
N ALA A 130 -17.43 10.75 -34.25
CA ALA A 130 -17.17 11.71 -33.19
C ALA A 130 -17.28 11.08 -31.79
N THR A 131 -18.36 10.39 -31.50
CA THR A 131 -18.59 9.74 -30.19
C THR A 131 -17.56 8.64 -29.93
N SER A 132 -17.26 7.81 -30.93
CA SER A 132 -16.26 6.74 -30.82
C SER A 132 -14.85 7.28 -30.59
N SER A 133 -14.49 8.43 -31.20
CA SER A 133 -13.17 9.05 -31.00
C SER A 133 -12.97 9.52 -29.56
N ILE A 134 -14.00 10.08 -28.92
CA ILE A 134 -13.93 10.47 -27.50
C ILE A 134 -13.78 9.25 -26.58
N ILE A 135 -14.39 8.11 -26.94
CA ILE A 135 -14.27 6.87 -26.16
C ILE A 135 -12.87 6.30 -26.30
N ALA A 136 -12.43 6.00 -27.53
CA ALA A 136 -11.30 5.13 -27.84
C ALA A 136 -10.46 5.60 -29.04
N GLY A 137 -10.46 6.90 -29.35
CA GLY A 137 -9.48 7.48 -30.27
C GLY A 137 -8.07 7.11 -29.81
N ARG A 138 -7.22 6.64 -30.72
CA ARG A 138 -5.89 6.11 -30.40
C ARG A 138 -4.95 7.19 -29.90
N LYS A 139 -4.03 6.81 -29.02
CA LYS A 139 -2.94 7.67 -28.57
C LYS A 139 -1.70 7.37 -29.40
N ASP A 140 -1.23 8.30 -30.22
CA ASP A 140 -0.05 8.12 -31.08
C ASP A 140 1.00 9.21 -31.00
N ASN A 141 0.64 10.38 -30.51
CA ASN A 141 1.51 11.59 -30.44
C ASN A 141 1.99 12.09 -31.82
N GLU A 142 1.25 11.76 -32.87
CA GLU A 142 1.56 12.31 -34.19
C GLU A 142 1.36 13.84 -34.21
N PRO A 143 2.19 14.58 -34.89
CA PRO A 143 2.12 16.03 -34.93
C PRO A 143 1.03 16.55 -35.91
N VAL A 144 -0.16 16.00 -35.84
CA VAL A 144 -1.32 16.40 -36.62
C VAL A 144 -2.00 17.59 -35.93
N ASP A 145 -2.42 18.59 -36.71
CA ASP A 145 -3.14 19.73 -36.14
C ASP A 145 -4.46 19.27 -35.51
N ARG A 146 -4.69 19.70 -34.27
CA ARG A 146 -5.86 19.35 -33.44
C ARG A 146 -6.03 17.87 -33.10
N ASN A 147 -4.98 17.05 -33.28
CA ASN A 147 -4.99 15.66 -32.88
C ASN A 147 -5.43 15.49 -31.42
N MET A 148 -6.18 14.43 -31.13
CA MET A 148 -6.77 14.12 -29.82
C MET A 148 -6.71 12.63 -29.59
N HIS A 149 -6.90 12.16 -28.38
CA HIS A 149 -7.18 10.75 -28.12
C HIS A 149 -8.39 10.55 -27.20
N GLY A 150 -8.96 9.37 -27.23
CA GLY A 150 -10.09 8.99 -26.39
C GLY A 150 -9.68 8.75 -24.92
N VAL A 151 -10.68 8.69 -24.04
CA VAL A 151 -10.49 8.40 -22.61
C VAL A 151 -9.91 6.99 -22.41
N ALA A 152 -10.38 6.01 -23.20
CA ALA A 152 -9.95 4.60 -23.15
C ALA A 152 -9.27 4.21 -24.47
N TYR A 153 -8.13 4.86 -24.76
CA TYR A 153 -7.45 4.86 -26.06
C TYR A 153 -6.96 3.48 -26.55
N ASP A 154 -6.94 2.45 -25.68
CA ASP A 154 -6.61 1.05 -26.02
C ASP A 154 -7.84 0.14 -25.95
N ALA A 155 -9.05 0.67 -25.76
CA ALA A 155 -10.27 -0.13 -25.74
C ALA A 155 -10.66 -0.58 -27.17
N GLN A 156 -11.40 -1.68 -27.24
CA GLN A 156 -12.00 -2.15 -28.48
C GLN A 156 -13.43 -1.62 -28.63
N ILE A 157 -13.83 -1.27 -29.83
CA ILE A 157 -15.17 -0.80 -30.15
C ILE A 157 -15.94 -1.89 -30.92
N LEU A 158 -17.12 -2.26 -30.42
CA LEU A 158 -18.10 -3.04 -31.12
C LEU A 158 -19.26 -2.12 -31.52
N PHE A 159 -19.35 -1.76 -32.80
CA PHE A 159 -20.22 -0.71 -33.29
C PHE A 159 -21.47 -1.31 -33.97
N ILE A 160 -22.65 -0.80 -33.61
CA ILE A 160 -23.92 -1.04 -34.34
C ILE A 160 -24.47 0.31 -34.80
N ALA A 161 -24.70 0.41 -36.15
CA ALA A 161 -25.36 1.56 -36.74
C ALA A 161 -26.87 1.42 -36.61
N ILE A 162 -27.53 2.40 -35.97
CA ILE A 162 -28.98 2.48 -35.92
C ILE A 162 -29.52 3.10 -37.21
N GLU A 163 -30.85 3.18 -37.33
CA GLU A 163 -31.57 3.59 -38.51
C GLU A 163 -30.94 4.80 -39.23
N LEU A 164 -30.40 4.54 -40.43
CA LEU A 164 -29.92 5.59 -41.31
C LEU A 164 -31.13 6.25 -41.99
N GLY A 165 -31.13 7.58 -41.98
CA GLY A 165 -32.19 8.32 -42.65
C GLY A 165 -32.40 7.97 -44.12
N SER A 166 -33.41 8.54 -44.74
CA SER A 166 -33.72 8.32 -46.16
C SER A 166 -32.48 8.53 -47.04
N PRO A 167 -32.28 7.67 -48.05
CA PRO A 167 -31.14 7.84 -48.93
C PRO A 167 -31.11 9.24 -49.58
N PRO A 168 -29.91 9.75 -49.94
CA PRO A 168 -29.79 11.05 -50.60
C PRO A 168 -30.74 11.15 -51.82
N SER A 169 -31.28 12.32 -52.07
CA SER A 169 -32.34 12.59 -53.08
C SER A 169 -31.85 12.61 -54.52
N ASP A 170 -30.63 12.22 -54.79
CA ASP A 170 -30.01 12.32 -56.12
C ASP A 170 -30.13 11.06 -57.03
N GLY A 171 -30.98 10.16 -56.68
CA GLY A 171 -31.74 9.40 -57.64
C GLY A 171 -31.13 8.17 -58.25
N GLU A 172 -30.06 7.55 -57.76
CA GLU A 172 -29.53 6.30 -58.31
C GLU A 172 -29.76 5.05 -57.43
N TYR A 173 -30.47 5.20 -56.31
CA TYR A 173 -30.82 4.04 -55.50
C TYR A 173 -32.28 3.66 -55.69
N GLU A 174 -32.53 2.44 -56.11
CA GLU A 174 -33.86 1.80 -55.97
C GLU A 174 -34.30 1.99 -54.51
N PRO A 175 -35.49 2.57 -54.25
CA PRO A 175 -35.98 2.72 -52.91
C PRO A 175 -36.12 1.32 -52.33
N ILE A 176 -35.25 0.94 -51.37
CA ILE A 176 -35.51 -0.20 -50.53
C ILE A 176 -36.80 0.16 -49.80
N ASP A 177 -37.83 -0.69 -49.91
CA ASP A 177 -39.05 -0.58 -49.10
C ASP A 177 -38.66 -0.70 -47.61
N ILE A 178 -38.15 0.43 -47.01
CA ILE A 178 -37.95 0.53 -45.58
C ILE A 178 -39.37 0.55 -45.01
N PRO A 179 -39.80 -0.49 -44.28
CA PRO A 179 -41.13 -0.46 -43.67
C PRO A 179 -41.27 0.80 -42.85
N ALA A 180 -42.44 1.42 -42.88
CA ALA A 180 -42.72 2.60 -42.09
C ALA A 180 -42.30 2.40 -40.64
N PHE A 181 -41.67 3.44 -40.03
CA PHE A 181 -41.29 3.41 -38.64
C PHE A 181 -42.47 3.00 -37.76
N SER A 182 -42.27 2.03 -36.85
CA SER A 182 -43.21 1.72 -35.79
C SER A 182 -42.46 1.44 -34.51
N TRP A 183 -43.02 1.84 -33.38
CA TRP A 183 -42.45 1.61 -32.06
C TRP A 183 -42.29 0.12 -31.77
N GLU A 184 -43.18 -0.73 -32.25
CA GLU A 184 -43.09 -2.18 -32.06
C GLU A 184 -41.86 -2.77 -32.79
N ARG A 185 -41.57 -2.31 -34.01
CA ARG A 185 -40.41 -2.72 -34.77
C ARG A 185 -39.12 -2.22 -34.13
N PHE A 186 -39.15 -0.96 -33.70
CA PHE A 186 -38.01 -0.37 -32.97
C PHE A 186 -37.70 -1.18 -31.70
N ASP A 187 -38.69 -1.42 -30.84
CA ASP A 187 -38.54 -2.19 -29.61
C ASP A 187 -37.97 -3.61 -29.87
N GLU A 188 -38.41 -4.25 -30.96
CA GLU A 188 -37.93 -5.58 -31.34
C GLU A 188 -36.51 -5.57 -31.87
N GLN A 189 -36.16 -4.62 -32.73
CA GLN A 189 -34.84 -4.54 -33.35
C GLN A 189 -33.79 -4.12 -32.32
N GLU A 190 -34.06 -3.04 -31.58
CA GLU A 190 -33.16 -2.55 -30.60
C GLU A 190 -32.92 -3.56 -29.48
N SER A 191 -33.94 -4.28 -29.01
CA SER A 191 -33.73 -5.32 -28.01
C SER A 191 -32.76 -6.40 -28.49
N LYS A 192 -32.80 -6.81 -29.76
CA LYS A 192 -31.85 -7.77 -30.35
C LYS A 192 -30.44 -7.20 -30.45
N PHE A 193 -30.29 -5.91 -30.80
CA PHE A 193 -28.99 -5.24 -30.83
C PHE A 193 -28.35 -5.19 -29.44
N TYR A 194 -29.15 -4.82 -28.43
CA TYR A 194 -28.62 -4.76 -27.06
C TYR A 194 -28.35 -6.15 -26.48
N GLU A 195 -29.08 -7.18 -26.83
CA GLU A 195 -28.75 -8.56 -26.46
C GLU A 195 -27.40 -8.99 -27.05
N GLU A 196 -27.14 -8.70 -28.34
CA GLU A 196 -25.86 -9.01 -28.98
C GLU A 196 -24.72 -8.20 -28.36
N LEU A 197 -24.86 -6.88 -28.26
CA LEU A 197 -23.83 -6.01 -27.71
C LEU A 197 -23.51 -6.39 -26.27
N SER A 198 -24.52 -6.60 -25.43
CA SER A 198 -24.32 -6.96 -24.02
C SER A 198 -23.61 -8.30 -23.84
N SER A 199 -23.72 -9.20 -24.79
CA SER A 199 -23.03 -10.49 -24.75
C SER A 199 -21.54 -10.39 -24.99
N LYS A 200 -21.06 -9.27 -25.55
CA LYS A 200 -19.67 -9.07 -26.00
C LYS A 200 -19.03 -7.78 -25.42
N SER A 201 -19.82 -6.88 -24.83
CA SER A 201 -19.38 -5.57 -24.38
C SER A 201 -19.50 -5.41 -22.88
N ASP A 202 -18.55 -4.73 -22.29
CA ASP A 202 -18.51 -4.40 -20.84
C ASP A 202 -19.35 -3.15 -20.51
N VAL A 203 -19.44 -2.23 -21.47
CA VAL A 203 -20.18 -0.97 -21.37
C VAL A 203 -20.68 -0.58 -22.75
N ILE A 204 -21.87 0.03 -22.85
CA ILE A 204 -22.47 0.47 -24.10
C ILE A 204 -22.74 1.94 -24.06
N ASN A 205 -22.25 2.68 -25.06
CA ASN A 205 -22.49 4.12 -25.26
C ASN A 205 -23.72 4.33 -26.12
N ASN A 206 -24.64 5.17 -25.67
CA ASN A 206 -25.86 5.55 -26.37
C ASN A 206 -25.97 7.08 -26.41
N SER A 207 -25.47 7.65 -27.49
CA SER A 207 -25.46 9.11 -27.66
C SER A 207 -26.64 9.63 -28.44
N PHE A 208 -27.78 8.97 -28.30
CA PHE A 208 -29.04 9.30 -28.98
C PHE A 208 -30.22 9.21 -28.04
N GLY A 209 -31.40 9.68 -28.46
CA GLY A 209 -32.65 9.61 -27.72
C GLY A 209 -33.80 10.21 -28.50
N PHE A 210 -35.00 10.14 -27.94
CA PHE A 210 -36.21 10.71 -28.50
C PHE A 210 -36.52 12.07 -27.90
N THR A 211 -37.24 12.89 -28.64
CA THR A 211 -37.73 14.19 -28.17
C THR A 211 -38.65 14.03 -26.96
N GLY A 212 -38.48 14.90 -25.96
CA GLY A 212 -39.26 14.93 -24.72
C GLY A 212 -38.46 14.43 -23.52
N GLN A 213 -39.01 14.63 -22.33
CA GLN A 213 -38.47 14.21 -21.07
C GLN A 213 -39.16 12.92 -20.59
N ILE A 214 -38.49 12.14 -19.78
CA ILE A 214 -39.08 10.91 -19.20
C ILE A 214 -40.41 11.17 -18.47
N THR A 215 -40.56 12.34 -17.86
CA THR A 215 -41.73 12.76 -17.10
C THR A 215 -42.93 13.17 -17.97
N ASP A 216 -42.73 13.32 -19.27
CA ASP A 216 -43.82 13.62 -20.22
C ASP A 216 -44.67 12.41 -20.50
N TYR A 217 -44.24 11.24 -20.08
CA TYR A 217 -44.87 9.96 -20.32
C TYR A 217 -45.19 9.21 -19.01
N SER A 218 -46.26 8.39 -19.05
CA SER A 218 -46.53 7.53 -17.90
C SER A 218 -45.72 6.23 -17.96
N ARG A 219 -45.53 5.59 -16.80
CA ARG A 219 -44.88 4.25 -16.72
C ARG A 219 -45.60 3.24 -17.62
N GLU A 220 -46.96 3.25 -17.66
CA GLU A 220 -47.77 2.37 -18.44
C GLU A 220 -47.53 2.58 -19.95
N THR A 221 -47.46 3.82 -20.39
CA THR A 221 -47.16 4.15 -21.79
C THR A 221 -45.79 3.59 -22.18
N LEU A 222 -44.77 3.80 -21.39
CA LEU A 222 -43.40 3.32 -21.70
C LEU A 222 -43.32 1.78 -21.68
N GLN A 223 -43.98 1.15 -20.71
CA GLN A 223 -44.06 -0.32 -20.64
C GLN A 223 -44.74 -0.92 -21.85
N ASN A 224 -45.76 -0.25 -22.41
CA ASN A 224 -46.46 -0.71 -23.60
C ASN A 224 -45.68 -0.40 -24.89
N THR A 225 -44.89 0.65 -24.93
CA THR A 225 -44.10 1.08 -26.08
C THR A 225 -42.81 0.28 -26.22
N PHE A 226 -42.11 0.00 -25.10
CA PHE A 226 -40.78 -0.63 -25.07
C PHE A 226 -40.73 -1.89 -24.21
N PRO A 227 -41.67 -2.84 -24.32
CA PRO A 227 -41.71 -3.99 -23.42
C PRO A 227 -40.48 -4.92 -23.55
N LYS A 228 -39.96 -5.13 -24.76
CA LYS A 228 -38.80 -5.99 -25.03
C LYS A 228 -37.51 -5.30 -24.58
N LEU A 229 -37.33 -4.05 -24.94
CA LEU A 229 -36.14 -3.26 -24.61
C LEU A 229 -35.94 -3.11 -23.09
N ILE A 230 -37.03 -2.82 -22.36
CA ILE A 230 -37.00 -2.75 -20.90
C ILE A 230 -36.55 -4.10 -20.29
N ASN A 231 -37.13 -5.22 -20.80
CA ASN A 231 -36.75 -6.55 -20.34
C ASN A 231 -35.30 -6.90 -20.66
N THR A 232 -34.82 -6.51 -21.84
CA THR A 232 -33.42 -6.71 -22.25
C THR A 232 -32.48 -5.98 -21.30
N PHE A 233 -32.68 -4.69 -21.04
CA PHE A 233 -31.86 -3.94 -20.10
C PHE A 233 -31.89 -4.53 -18.68
N ALA A 234 -33.06 -4.95 -18.21
CA ALA A 234 -33.21 -5.57 -16.89
C ALA A 234 -32.47 -6.90 -16.75
N SER A 235 -32.33 -7.66 -17.87
CA SER A 235 -31.64 -8.95 -17.86
C SER A 235 -30.13 -8.86 -17.96
N GLN A 236 -29.57 -7.77 -18.51
CA GLN A 236 -28.15 -7.59 -18.81
C GLN A 236 -27.40 -6.87 -17.64
N GLN A 237 -27.32 -7.53 -16.49
CA GLN A 237 -26.81 -6.91 -15.26
C GLN A 237 -25.29 -6.68 -15.22
N GLU A 238 -24.51 -7.35 -16.06
CA GLU A 238 -23.07 -7.21 -16.14
C GLU A 238 -22.60 -6.15 -17.17
N THR A 239 -23.55 -5.59 -17.97
CA THR A 239 -23.28 -4.52 -18.92
C THR A 239 -23.80 -3.19 -18.37
N ILE A 240 -23.00 -2.13 -18.50
CA ILE A 240 -23.40 -0.77 -18.12
C ILE A 240 -23.87 -0.02 -19.37
N PHE A 241 -25.04 0.59 -19.31
CA PHE A 241 -25.62 1.40 -20.40
C PHE A 241 -25.45 2.89 -20.05
N VAL A 242 -24.72 3.63 -20.87
CA VAL A 242 -24.47 5.06 -20.71
C VAL A 242 -25.27 5.83 -21.74
N TRP A 243 -26.10 6.76 -21.31
CA TRP A 243 -27.03 7.52 -22.14
C TRP A 243 -26.77 9.00 -22.08
N SER A 244 -26.79 9.68 -23.21
CA SER A 244 -26.90 11.13 -23.27
C SER A 244 -28.22 11.61 -22.68
N ALA A 245 -28.20 12.62 -21.79
CA ALA A 245 -29.40 13.08 -21.09
C ALA A 245 -30.40 13.84 -22.01
N GLY A 246 -29.95 14.34 -23.16
CA GLY A 246 -30.71 15.12 -24.14
C GLY A 246 -30.27 16.59 -24.22
N ASN A 247 -30.61 17.23 -25.33
CA ASN A 247 -30.19 18.62 -25.67
C ASN A 247 -31.38 19.52 -25.89
N TYR A 248 -32.43 19.40 -25.06
CA TYR A 248 -33.70 20.06 -25.30
C TYR A 248 -33.94 21.31 -24.45
N ASN A 249 -33.03 21.62 -23.50
CA ASN A 249 -33.23 22.77 -22.65
C ASN A 249 -33.04 24.09 -23.47
N GLY A 250 -34.00 24.99 -23.33
CA GLY A 250 -33.96 26.28 -24.00
C GLY A 250 -34.31 26.28 -25.52
N ILE A 251 -34.60 25.09 -26.09
CA ILE A 251 -35.16 25.04 -27.47
C ILE A 251 -36.59 25.56 -27.45
N THR A 252 -37.02 26.08 -28.59
CA THR A 252 -38.42 26.50 -28.79
C THR A 252 -39.23 25.30 -29.33
N ASP A 253 -40.29 24.97 -28.66
CA ASP A 253 -41.17 23.89 -29.06
C ASP A 253 -42.11 24.27 -30.21
N THR A 254 -42.98 23.35 -30.62
CA THR A 254 -43.93 23.58 -31.70
C THR A 254 -45.03 24.61 -31.36
N GLU A 255 -45.20 24.94 -30.08
CA GLU A 255 -46.17 25.92 -29.57
C GLU A 255 -45.53 27.31 -29.42
N GLY A 256 -44.19 27.44 -29.63
CA GLY A 256 -43.43 28.65 -29.51
C GLY A 256 -42.89 28.95 -28.11
N GLU A 257 -43.04 27.99 -27.16
CA GLU A 257 -42.55 28.13 -25.82
C GLU A 257 -41.13 27.54 -25.65
N GLN A 258 -40.35 28.16 -24.75
CA GLN A 258 -39.04 27.60 -24.43
C GLN A 258 -39.14 26.37 -23.52
N VAL A 259 -38.57 25.27 -23.94
CA VAL A 259 -38.51 24.02 -23.17
C VAL A 259 -37.60 24.20 -21.95
N ASN A 260 -38.14 23.90 -20.78
CA ASN A 260 -37.34 23.69 -19.55
C ASN A 260 -37.09 22.19 -19.37
N ALA A 261 -35.97 21.68 -19.83
CA ALA A 261 -35.62 20.26 -19.73
C ALA A 261 -35.02 19.90 -18.36
N ALA A 262 -35.85 19.96 -17.31
CA ALA A 262 -35.49 19.66 -15.94
C ALA A 262 -35.13 18.18 -15.69
N ASN A 263 -35.48 17.29 -16.62
CA ASN A 263 -35.30 15.85 -16.51
C ASN A 263 -34.65 15.28 -17.77
N PRO A 264 -33.98 14.09 -17.68
CA PRO A 264 -33.43 13.44 -18.86
C PRO A 264 -34.48 13.02 -19.89
N GLY A 265 -34.03 12.79 -21.10
CA GLY A 265 -34.82 12.18 -22.18
C GLY A 265 -35.34 10.78 -21.81
N ILE A 266 -36.23 10.24 -22.64
CA ILE A 266 -36.99 9.03 -22.36
C ILE A 266 -36.07 7.86 -22.01
N LEU A 267 -35.12 7.49 -22.91
CA LEU A 267 -34.25 6.32 -22.72
C LEU A 267 -33.27 6.50 -21.55
N ALA A 268 -32.69 7.68 -21.43
CA ALA A 268 -31.79 8.02 -20.34
C ALA A 268 -32.50 8.03 -18.96
N GLY A 269 -33.78 8.31 -18.94
CA GLY A 269 -34.61 8.40 -17.73
C GLY A 269 -35.33 7.12 -17.34
N LEU A 270 -35.25 6.03 -18.10
CA LEU A 270 -36.06 4.81 -17.86
C LEU A 270 -35.93 4.26 -16.44
N GLY A 271 -34.74 4.37 -15.81
CA GLY A 271 -34.49 3.95 -14.43
C GLY A 271 -35.41 4.62 -13.40
N TYR A 272 -36.01 5.77 -13.70
CA TYR A 272 -36.97 6.45 -12.83
C TYR A 272 -38.27 5.61 -12.65
N TYR A 273 -38.81 5.08 -13.73
CA TYR A 273 -40.00 4.25 -13.68
C TYR A 273 -39.70 2.76 -13.48
N PHE A 274 -38.51 2.31 -13.83
CA PHE A 274 -38.02 0.94 -13.75
C PHE A 274 -36.73 0.90 -12.91
N PRO A 275 -36.83 0.90 -11.56
CA PRO A 275 -35.68 1.03 -10.67
C PRO A 275 -34.65 -0.08 -10.81
N GLU A 276 -35.03 -1.23 -11.33
CA GLU A 276 -34.11 -2.32 -11.67
C GLU A 276 -33.09 -1.91 -12.73
N LEU A 277 -33.43 -0.99 -13.63
CA LEU A 277 -32.53 -0.46 -14.67
C LEU A 277 -31.56 0.54 -14.12
N ALA A 278 -31.90 1.29 -13.07
CA ALA A 278 -31.02 2.29 -12.46
C ALA A 278 -29.69 1.73 -11.91
N LYS A 279 -29.61 0.39 -11.77
CA LYS A 279 -28.40 -0.27 -11.24
C LYS A 279 -27.25 -0.34 -12.23
N ASN A 280 -27.56 -0.34 -13.53
CA ASN A 280 -26.59 -0.47 -14.63
C ASN A 280 -26.81 0.56 -15.76
N ASN A 281 -27.67 1.56 -15.55
CA ASN A 281 -27.89 2.67 -16.46
C ASN A 281 -27.38 3.97 -15.89
N VAL A 282 -26.81 4.82 -16.76
CA VAL A 282 -26.26 6.13 -16.42
C VAL A 282 -26.75 7.17 -17.39
N ALA A 283 -27.45 8.20 -16.91
CA ALA A 283 -27.73 9.40 -17.67
C ALA A 283 -26.55 10.38 -17.56
N VAL A 284 -26.18 11.07 -18.64
CA VAL A 284 -25.03 11.98 -18.63
C VAL A 284 -25.45 13.35 -19.11
N VAL A 285 -25.24 14.37 -18.26
CA VAL A 285 -25.46 15.78 -18.59
C VAL A 285 -24.15 16.46 -19.00
N ALA A 286 -24.24 17.53 -19.82
CA ALA A 286 -23.09 18.22 -20.40
C ALA A 286 -22.66 19.42 -19.57
N VAL A 287 -21.35 19.53 -19.29
CA VAL A 287 -20.71 20.74 -18.74
C VAL A 287 -19.71 21.33 -19.70
N ASP A 288 -19.47 22.65 -19.56
CA ASP A 288 -18.44 23.38 -20.31
C ASP A 288 -17.06 23.32 -19.62
N GLN A 289 -16.08 24.09 -20.14
CA GLN A 289 -14.71 24.15 -19.61
C GLN A 289 -14.62 24.79 -18.23
N GLU A 290 -15.57 25.64 -17.85
CA GLU A 290 -15.74 26.25 -16.52
C GLU A 290 -16.50 25.32 -15.57
N GLY A 291 -16.98 24.20 -16.10
CA GLY A 291 -17.77 23.18 -15.38
C GLY A 291 -19.20 23.62 -15.09
N GLU A 292 -19.70 24.66 -15.77
CA GLU A 292 -21.11 25.04 -15.71
C GLU A 292 -21.94 24.09 -16.58
N ILE A 293 -23.18 23.83 -16.16
CA ILE A 293 -24.09 23.03 -16.96
C ILE A 293 -24.38 23.74 -18.29
N ALA A 294 -24.23 23.04 -19.39
CA ALA A 294 -24.48 23.59 -20.69
C ALA A 294 -25.96 24.04 -20.83
N ASP A 295 -26.18 25.22 -21.47
CA ASP A 295 -27.51 25.77 -21.59
C ASP A 295 -28.49 24.83 -22.29
N PHE A 296 -28.05 24.10 -23.31
CA PHE A 296 -28.85 23.13 -24.05
C PHE A 296 -29.10 21.80 -23.29
N SER A 297 -28.28 21.45 -22.29
CA SER A 297 -28.31 20.14 -21.66
C SER A 297 -29.59 19.95 -20.84
N ASN A 298 -30.28 18.84 -21.02
CA ASN A 298 -31.24 18.38 -20.04
C ASN A 298 -30.56 18.24 -18.68
N ARG A 299 -31.34 18.36 -17.59
CA ARG A 299 -30.84 18.19 -16.21
C ARG A 299 -31.07 16.78 -15.73
N CYS A 300 -30.39 16.41 -14.62
CA CYS A 300 -30.54 15.09 -14.03
C CYS A 300 -31.90 14.84 -13.40
N GLY A 301 -32.53 15.87 -12.79
CA GLY A 301 -33.89 15.83 -12.26
C GLY A 301 -34.24 14.53 -11.53
N VAL A 302 -35.30 13.87 -12.01
CA VAL A 302 -35.78 12.61 -11.42
C VAL A 302 -34.80 11.44 -11.54
N ALA A 303 -33.77 11.55 -12.38
CA ALA A 303 -32.72 10.55 -12.53
C ALA A 303 -31.47 10.82 -11.67
N ALA A 304 -31.53 11.78 -10.72
CA ALA A 304 -30.39 12.23 -9.95
C ALA A 304 -29.55 11.12 -9.29
N ASP A 305 -30.16 10.00 -8.95
CA ASP A 305 -29.45 8.86 -8.31
C ASP A 305 -28.63 8.00 -9.28
N PHE A 306 -28.91 8.09 -10.58
CA PHE A 306 -28.18 7.38 -11.66
C PHE A 306 -27.75 8.31 -12.81
N CYS A 307 -27.50 9.59 -12.49
CA CYS A 307 -27.07 10.61 -13.42
C CYS A 307 -25.74 11.21 -12.97
N ILE A 308 -24.90 11.64 -13.93
CA ILE A 308 -23.60 12.24 -13.67
C ILE A 308 -23.28 13.33 -14.71
N ALA A 309 -22.48 14.32 -14.35
CA ALA A 309 -22.03 15.36 -15.25
C ALA A 309 -20.65 15.04 -15.84
N ALA A 310 -20.46 15.35 -17.13
CA ALA A 310 -19.18 15.19 -17.83
C ALA A 310 -18.98 16.27 -18.91
N PRO A 311 -17.74 16.49 -19.40
CA PRO A 311 -17.43 17.45 -20.47
C PRO A 311 -18.27 17.24 -21.72
N GLY A 312 -18.91 18.30 -22.24
CA GLY A 312 -19.77 18.16 -23.41
C GLY A 312 -19.94 19.43 -24.26
N VAL A 313 -19.11 20.48 -23.99
CA VAL A 313 -19.18 21.74 -24.74
C VAL A 313 -17.84 21.98 -25.43
N ARG A 314 -17.87 22.18 -26.76
CA ARG A 314 -16.65 22.41 -27.57
C ARG A 314 -15.57 21.33 -27.36
N VAL A 315 -16.02 20.08 -27.32
CA VAL A 315 -15.17 18.90 -27.21
C VAL A 315 -14.54 18.64 -28.58
N PRO A 316 -13.21 18.40 -28.67
CA PRO A 316 -12.54 17.96 -29.89
C PRO A 316 -13.08 16.58 -30.33
N LEU A 317 -13.36 16.45 -31.61
CA LEU A 317 -13.97 15.27 -32.22
C LEU A 317 -13.25 14.92 -33.52
N ALA A 318 -13.04 13.63 -33.78
CA ALA A 318 -12.65 13.18 -35.12
C ALA A 318 -13.82 13.29 -36.13
N ILE A 319 -13.51 13.68 -37.34
CA ILE A 319 -14.49 13.89 -38.40
C ILE A 319 -14.25 12.91 -39.54
N PRO A 320 -15.32 12.29 -40.12
CA PRO A 320 -15.15 11.32 -41.18
C PRO A 320 -14.34 11.83 -42.35
N ASN A 321 -13.53 10.94 -42.91
CA ASN A 321 -12.75 11.25 -44.09
C ASN A 321 -13.66 11.68 -45.27
N ASN A 322 -13.20 12.64 -46.05
CA ASN A 322 -13.87 13.20 -47.23
C ASN A 322 -15.26 13.83 -46.96
N LEU A 323 -15.54 14.29 -45.74
CA LEU A 323 -16.82 14.93 -45.39
C LEU A 323 -17.13 16.09 -46.32
N PHE A 324 -16.20 17.06 -46.55
CA PHE A 324 -16.42 18.23 -47.40
C PHE A 324 -16.95 17.84 -48.81
N ASN A 325 -16.34 16.82 -49.42
CA ASN A 325 -16.69 16.38 -50.76
C ASN A 325 -18.06 15.69 -50.86
N SER A 326 -18.58 15.18 -49.74
CA SER A 326 -19.88 14.51 -49.67
C SER A 326 -21.05 15.46 -49.38
N LEU A 327 -20.77 16.71 -48.97
CA LEU A 327 -21.82 17.66 -48.63
C LEU A 327 -22.43 18.28 -49.87
N SER A 328 -23.74 18.29 -49.98
CA SER A 328 -24.51 19.10 -50.91
C SER A 328 -24.38 20.58 -50.55
N GLU A 329 -24.66 21.48 -51.48
CA GLU A 329 -24.63 22.92 -51.24
C GLU A 329 -25.59 23.40 -50.13
N ASN A 330 -26.68 22.69 -49.93
CA ASN A 330 -27.62 22.94 -48.86
C ASN A 330 -27.04 22.53 -47.48
N GLU A 331 -26.36 21.40 -47.40
CA GLU A 331 -25.67 20.91 -46.18
C GLU A 331 -24.49 21.76 -45.83
N LYS A 332 -23.68 22.25 -46.79
CA LYS A 332 -22.63 23.21 -46.63
C LYS A 332 -23.13 24.49 -45.96
N SER A 333 -24.34 24.93 -46.25
CA SER A 333 -24.93 26.12 -45.63
C SER A 333 -25.10 26.03 -44.11
N ASN A 334 -25.05 24.81 -43.53
CA ASN A 334 -25.06 24.58 -42.09
C ASN A 334 -23.71 24.80 -41.39
N PHE A 335 -22.63 24.95 -42.17
CA PHE A 335 -21.29 25.18 -41.68
C PHE A 335 -20.87 26.62 -41.98
N ASN A 336 -20.04 27.22 -41.13
CA ASN A 336 -19.43 28.51 -41.47
C ASN A 336 -18.27 28.34 -42.45
N ASP A 337 -17.93 29.40 -43.19
CA ASP A 337 -16.91 29.36 -44.24
C ASP A 337 -15.53 28.92 -43.75
N ASN A 338 -15.13 29.25 -42.52
CA ASN A 338 -13.84 28.79 -41.94
C ASN A 338 -13.81 27.29 -41.68
N VAL A 339 -14.93 26.71 -41.30
CA VAL A 339 -15.06 25.23 -41.12
C VAL A 339 -15.02 24.55 -42.49
N LEU A 340 -15.73 25.09 -43.48
CA LEU A 340 -15.71 24.54 -44.83
C LEU A 340 -14.31 24.58 -45.44
N ASP A 341 -13.62 25.74 -45.36
CA ASP A 341 -12.23 25.87 -45.77
C ASP A 341 -11.28 24.90 -45.08
N TYR A 342 -11.47 24.68 -43.76
CA TYR A 342 -10.70 23.73 -43.00
C TYR A 342 -10.97 22.29 -43.51
N LEU A 343 -12.22 21.88 -43.66
CA LEU A 343 -12.61 20.53 -44.14
C LEU A 343 -12.13 20.27 -45.59
N GLU A 344 -12.17 21.28 -46.44
CA GLU A 344 -11.66 21.18 -47.83
C GLU A 344 -10.14 20.92 -47.86
N ASN A 345 -9.40 21.58 -46.94
CA ASN A 345 -7.94 21.42 -46.82
C ASN A 345 -7.49 20.20 -46.04
N HIS A 346 -8.40 19.59 -45.28
CA HIS A 346 -8.14 18.36 -44.48
C HIS A 346 -9.15 17.27 -44.87
N PRO A 347 -9.05 16.70 -46.10
CA PRO A 347 -9.98 15.64 -46.53
C PRO A 347 -9.84 14.35 -45.75
N THR A 348 -8.72 14.16 -45.07
CA THR A 348 -8.49 13.08 -44.10
C THR A 348 -7.96 13.68 -42.79
N GLU A 349 -8.13 12.98 -41.66
CA GLU A 349 -7.58 13.43 -40.38
C GLU A 349 -8.10 14.80 -39.92
N ALA A 350 -9.38 15.08 -40.15
CA ALA A 350 -10.02 16.33 -39.76
C ALA A 350 -10.59 16.23 -38.33
N TYR A 351 -10.50 17.35 -37.60
CA TYR A 351 -11.04 17.47 -36.23
C TYR A 351 -11.84 18.76 -36.11
N LEU A 352 -13.02 18.67 -35.48
CA LEU A 352 -13.85 19.82 -35.14
C LEU A 352 -14.15 19.89 -33.65
N LEU A 353 -14.77 20.98 -33.21
CA LEU A 353 -15.27 21.14 -31.84
C LEU A 353 -16.79 20.95 -31.84
N GLY A 354 -17.26 19.96 -31.09
CA GLY A 354 -18.69 19.69 -30.97
C GLY A 354 -19.24 19.98 -29.58
N SER A 355 -20.54 20.21 -29.49
CA SER A 355 -21.25 20.43 -28.24
C SER A 355 -22.52 19.57 -28.20
N GLY A 356 -22.75 18.87 -27.10
CA GLY A 356 -23.91 17.99 -26.91
C GLY A 356 -23.71 17.03 -25.76
N THR A 357 -24.78 16.59 -25.12
CA THR A 357 -24.75 15.47 -24.17
C THR A 357 -24.26 14.18 -24.84
N SER A 358 -24.41 14.10 -26.16
CA SER A 358 -23.83 13.03 -27.00
C SER A 358 -22.32 12.93 -26.90
N PHE A 359 -21.61 14.01 -26.54
CA PHE A 359 -20.17 14.07 -26.36
C PHE A 359 -19.78 13.97 -24.88
N SER A 360 -20.73 14.12 -23.96
CA SER A 360 -20.52 13.85 -22.52
C SER A 360 -20.60 12.37 -22.18
N ALA A 361 -21.56 11.66 -22.75
CA ALA A 361 -21.73 10.22 -22.54
C ALA A 361 -20.46 9.40 -22.86
N PRO A 362 -19.74 9.67 -23.98
CA PRO A 362 -18.46 9.02 -24.29
C PRO A 362 -17.36 9.19 -23.26
N HIS A 363 -17.26 10.34 -22.58
CA HIS A 363 -16.30 10.54 -21.48
C HIS A 363 -16.58 9.60 -20.30
N VAL A 364 -17.85 9.41 -19.95
CA VAL A 364 -18.26 8.47 -18.91
C VAL A 364 -18.03 7.03 -19.36
N THR A 365 -18.39 6.70 -20.58
CA THR A 365 -18.19 5.37 -21.18
C THR A 365 -16.71 4.97 -21.17
N GLY A 366 -15.83 5.85 -21.66
CA GLY A 366 -14.39 5.62 -21.64
C GLY A 366 -13.84 5.49 -20.21
N SER A 367 -14.33 6.32 -19.26
CA SER A 367 -13.94 6.21 -17.85
C SER A 367 -14.35 4.87 -17.23
N ILE A 368 -15.52 4.37 -17.53
CA ILE A 368 -15.97 3.04 -17.12
C ILE A 368 -15.07 1.97 -17.74
N ALA A 369 -14.69 2.10 -19.02
CA ALA A 369 -13.76 1.17 -19.65
C ALA A 369 -12.39 1.14 -18.95
N VAL A 370 -11.83 2.28 -18.58
CA VAL A 370 -10.60 2.36 -17.79
C VAL A 370 -10.75 1.68 -16.41
N LEU A 371 -11.87 1.90 -15.71
CA LEU A 371 -12.14 1.26 -14.43
C LEU A 371 -12.39 -0.26 -14.58
N LYS A 372 -12.99 -0.70 -15.68
CA LYS A 372 -13.15 -2.12 -15.99
C LYS A 372 -11.81 -2.81 -16.20
N GLU A 373 -10.84 -2.17 -16.88
CA GLU A 373 -9.48 -2.70 -16.96
C GLU A 373 -8.85 -2.86 -15.57
N LEU A 374 -8.96 -1.84 -14.70
CA LEU A 374 -8.37 -1.87 -13.37
C LEU A 374 -9.00 -2.91 -12.45
N PHE A 375 -10.31 -3.13 -12.53
CA PHE A 375 -11.05 -3.85 -11.50
C PHE A 375 -11.96 -4.99 -12.02
N ARG A 376 -11.90 -5.36 -13.31
CA ARG A 376 -12.83 -6.33 -13.93
C ARG A 376 -13.01 -7.61 -13.12
N ASP A 377 -11.93 -8.27 -12.76
CA ASP A 377 -11.97 -9.56 -12.07
C ASP A 377 -12.33 -9.43 -10.58
N ASN A 378 -12.36 -8.21 -10.08
CA ASN A 378 -12.52 -7.90 -8.67
C ASN A 378 -13.87 -7.27 -8.33
N LEU A 379 -14.43 -6.47 -9.23
CA LEU A 379 -15.67 -5.73 -9.03
C LEU A 379 -16.69 -6.06 -10.11
N SER A 380 -17.97 -6.20 -9.73
CA SER A 380 -19.06 -6.26 -10.69
C SER A 380 -19.31 -4.91 -11.37
N SER A 381 -20.07 -4.90 -12.46
CA SER A 381 -20.47 -3.67 -13.15
C SER A 381 -21.17 -2.69 -12.23
N VAL A 382 -22.09 -3.18 -11.39
CA VAL A 382 -22.78 -2.37 -10.37
C VAL A 382 -21.78 -1.73 -9.39
N GLN A 383 -20.77 -2.47 -8.94
CA GLN A 383 -19.77 -1.94 -8.02
C GLN A 383 -18.82 -0.93 -8.67
N ILE A 384 -18.52 -1.08 -9.96
CA ILE A 384 -17.77 -0.09 -10.73
C ILE A 384 -18.57 1.19 -10.87
N LEU A 385 -19.87 1.08 -11.19
CA LEU A 385 -20.75 2.24 -11.31
C LEU A 385 -20.96 2.94 -9.96
N GLU A 386 -21.19 2.18 -8.89
CA GLU A 386 -21.24 2.74 -7.52
C GLU A 386 -19.96 3.50 -7.18
N ARG A 387 -18.81 2.94 -7.52
CA ARG A 387 -17.52 3.59 -7.32
C ARG A 387 -17.43 4.90 -8.09
N LEU A 388 -17.82 4.93 -9.34
CA LEU A 388 -17.87 6.13 -10.17
C LEU A 388 -18.70 7.23 -9.50
N PHE A 389 -19.89 6.90 -9.04
CA PHE A 389 -20.81 7.83 -8.37
C PHE A 389 -20.33 8.29 -7.00
N VAL A 390 -19.80 7.39 -6.18
CA VAL A 390 -19.27 7.75 -4.85
C VAL A 390 -18.07 8.72 -4.96
N THR A 391 -17.25 8.55 -5.97
CA THR A 391 -16.01 9.31 -6.16
C THR A 391 -16.17 10.59 -6.97
N ALA A 392 -17.30 10.78 -7.64
CA ALA A 392 -17.63 11.99 -8.38
C ALA A 392 -17.46 13.24 -7.48
N ASN A 393 -17.05 14.35 -8.08
CA ASN A 393 -16.88 15.60 -7.37
C ASN A 393 -18.26 16.23 -7.04
N LYS A 394 -18.60 16.28 -5.76
CA LYS A 394 -19.87 16.79 -5.22
C LYS A 394 -19.68 18.14 -4.51
N THR A 395 -18.58 18.86 -4.76
CA THR A 395 -18.30 20.12 -4.07
C THR A 395 -18.82 21.34 -4.85
N GLY A 396 -19.16 22.42 -4.12
CA GLY A 396 -19.65 23.65 -4.70
C GLY A 396 -20.95 23.43 -5.49
N LYS A 397 -21.02 23.89 -6.74
CA LYS A 397 -22.17 23.78 -7.62
C LYS A 397 -22.58 22.32 -7.92
N TYR A 398 -21.64 21.40 -7.94
CA TYR A 398 -21.89 19.97 -8.18
C TYR A 398 -22.61 19.25 -7.04
N ALA A 399 -22.90 19.93 -5.93
CA ALA A 399 -23.76 19.42 -4.86
C ALA A 399 -25.24 19.47 -5.22
N ASP A 400 -25.63 20.23 -6.25
CA ASP A 400 -27.00 20.28 -6.75
C ASP A 400 -27.31 19.01 -7.55
N LYS A 401 -28.01 18.10 -6.93
CA LYS A 401 -28.35 16.82 -7.51
C LYS A 401 -29.38 16.91 -8.64
N GLU A 402 -30.25 17.92 -8.62
CA GLU A 402 -31.25 18.11 -9.66
C GLU A 402 -30.58 18.47 -10.99
N ILE A 403 -29.46 19.18 -10.93
CA ILE A 403 -28.69 19.59 -12.11
C ILE A 403 -27.63 18.56 -12.46
N TYR A 404 -26.76 18.18 -11.51
CA TYR A 404 -25.53 17.43 -11.76
C TYR A 404 -25.57 15.97 -11.28
N GLY A 405 -26.71 15.50 -10.75
CA GLY A 405 -26.88 14.12 -10.28
C GLY A 405 -25.90 13.73 -9.19
N GLN A 406 -25.07 12.72 -9.46
CA GLN A 406 -24.04 12.26 -8.54
C GLN A 406 -22.80 13.16 -8.50
N GLY A 407 -22.79 14.26 -9.28
CA GLY A 407 -21.70 15.23 -9.35
C GLY A 407 -20.92 15.16 -10.66
N LEU A 408 -19.76 15.81 -10.68
CA LEU A 408 -18.86 15.81 -11.84
C LEU A 408 -17.95 14.57 -11.84
N LEU A 409 -17.81 13.92 -12.96
CA LEU A 409 -16.90 12.79 -13.19
C LEU A 409 -15.46 13.10 -12.74
N ASP A 410 -14.87 12.22 -11.92
CA ASP A 410 -13.48 12.36 -11.41
C ASP A 410 -12.77 10.99 -11.47
N LEU A 411 -12.08 10.74 -12.58
CA LEU A 411 -11.45 9.45 -12.84
C LEU A 411 -10.25 9.19 -11.90
N LYS A 412 -9.56 10.25 -11.46
CA LYS A 412 -8.52 10.14 -10.44
C LYS A 412 -9.03 9.52 -9.15
N LYS A 413 -10.14 10.07 -8.61
CA LYS A 413 -10.71 9.52 -7.37
C LYS A 413 -11.28 8.14 -7.58
N ALA A 414 -11.87 7.88 -8.75
CA ALA A 414 -12.42 6.57 -9.08
C ALA A 414 -11.34 5.49 -9.21
N SER A 415 -10.14 5.80 -9.68
CA SER A 415 -9.00 4.88 -9.77
C SER A 415 -8.19 4.77 -8.48
N SER A 416 -8.40 5.64 -7.48
CA SER A 416 -7.67 5.70 -6.22
C SER A 416 -8.41 5.02 -5.07
N PRO A 417 -7.72 4.63 -3.97
CA PRO A 417 -8.38 4.06 -2.80
C PRO A 417 -9.40 5.01 -2.16
N VAL A 418 -10.60 4.53 -1.89
CA VAL A 418 -11.66 5.28 -1.22
C VAL A 418 -11.65 4.97 0.28
N GLY A 419 -11.50 6.02 1.11
CA GLY A 419 -11.53 5.86 2.56
C GLY A 419 -10.31 5.14 3.16
N SER A 420 -10.53 4.40 4.25
CA SER A 420 -9.47 3.67 4.93
C SER A 420 -9.23 2.31 4.29
N THR A 421 -7.96 1.98 4.10
CA THR A 421 -7.58 0.67 3.54
C THR A 421 -7.51 -0.41 4.63
N LEU A 422 -7.91 -1.62 4.28
CA LEU A 422 -8.15 -2.75 5.17
C LEU A 422 -7.46 -4.02 4.66
N PHE A 423 -7.17 -4.92 5.60
CA PHE A 423 -6.80 -6.31 5.31
C PHE A 423 -7.95 -7.25 5.67
N TYR A 424 -8.22 -8.19 4.79
CA TYR A 424 -9.00 -9.37 5.11
C TYR A 424 -8.05 -10.56 5.31
N THR A 425 -8.25 -11.31 6.38
CA THR A 425 -7.45 -12.50 6.70
C THR A 425 -8.22 -13.80 6.48
N ARG A 426 -9.50 -13.68 6.08
CA ARG A 426 -10.43 -14.76 5.72
C ARG A 426 -10.97 -14.55 4.31
N SER A 427 -11.51 -15.60 3.71
CA SER A 427 -11.96 -15.64 2.30
C SER A 427 -13.23 -14.82 2.00
N SER A 428 -13.51 -13.75 2.74
CA SER A 428 -14.68 -12.91 2.50
C SER A 428 -14.43 -11.47 2.92
N ILE A 429 -14.81 -10.51 2.07
CA ILE A 429 -14.82 -9.07 2.40
C ILE A 429 -15.86 -8.71 3.47
N TYR A 430 -16.80 -9.61 3.75
CA TYR A 430 -17.79 -9.44 4.83
C TYR A 430 -17.29 -9.98 6.19
N SER A 431 -16.07 -10.51 6.24
CA SER A 431 -15.42 -10.94 7.47
C SER A 431 -14.80 -9.77 8.22
N GLU A 432 -14.30 -10.04 9.45
CA GLU A 432 -13.55 -9.03 10.21
C GLU A 432 -12.38 -8.48 9.40
N ALA A 433 -12.35 -7.17 9.25
CA ALA A 433 -11.30 -6.42 8.55
C ALA A 433 -10.34 -5.76 9.55
N LEU A 434 -9.07 -5.73 9.21
CA LEU A 434 -8.01 -5.13 10.03
C LEU A 434 -7.40 -3.93 9.29
N PRO A 435 -7.33 -2.74 9.93
CA PRO A 435 -6.78 -1.55 9.27
C PRO A 435 -5.33 -1.75 8.83
N SER A 436 -5.02 -1.42 7.59
CA SER A 436 -3.66 -1.53 7.04
C SER A 436 -2.67 -0.62 7.78
N LYS A 437 -3.11 0.59 8.15
CA LYS A 437 -2.31 1.60 8.85
C LYS A 437 -1.78 1.13 10.21
N SER A 438 -2.52 0.25 10.92
CA SER A 438 -2.11 -0.32 12.20
C SER A 438 -1.41 -1.67 12.07
N SER A 439 -1.30 -2.21 10.86
CA SER A 439 -0.68 -3.50 10.58
C SER A 439 0.79 -3.30 10.24
N ASN A 440 1.69 -3.72 11.13
CA ASN A 440 3.13 -3.53 10.99
C ASN A 440 3.90 -4.69 11.61
N ILE A 441 5.10 -4.93 11.04
CA ILE A 441 6.10 -5.88 11.55
C ILE A 441 7.31 -5.07 12.00
N PHE A 442 7.62 -5.12 13.30
CA PHE A 442 8.83 -4.52 13.87
C PHE A 442 9.82 -5.62 14.21
N LEU A 443 10.97 -5.60 13.57
CA LEU A 443 12.01 -6.61 13.74
C LEU A 443 13.20 -6.08 14.53
N THR A 444 13.75 -6.95 15.39
CA THR A 444 15.04 -6.71 16.04
C THR A 444 16.18 -6.85 15.04
N LYS A 445 17.35 -6.38 15.44
CA LYS A 445 18.56 -6.44 14.64
C LYS A 445 18.98 -7.89 14.27
N SER A 446 18.58 -8.91 15.05
CA SER A 446 18.85 -10.33 14.74
C SER A 446 18.33 -10.77 13.36
N PHE A 447 17.24 -10.15 12.88
CA PHE A 447 16.64 -10.40 11.57
C PHE A 447 17.32 -9.64 10.44
N GLY A 448 18.10 -8.57 10.75
CA GLY A 448 18.71 -7.72 9.73
C GLY A 448 17.73 -7.30 8.65
N ASP A 449 18.13 -7.48 7.41
CA ASP A 449 17.32 -7.26 6.21
C ASP A 449 16.62 -8.53 5.68
N GLY A 450 16.79 -9.69 6.33
CA GLY A 450 16.38 -10.98 5.81
C GLY A 450 14.90 -11.05 5.43
N LEU A 451 13.99 -10.61 6.31
CA LEU A 451 12.56 -10.57 6.00
C LEU A 451 12.24 -9.54 4.92
N LYS A 452 12.82 -8.34 5.00
CA LYS A 452 12.57 -7.27 4.04
C LYS A 452 13.02 -7.66 2.64
N ASN A 453 14.20 -8.26 2.51
CA ASN A 453 14.73 -8.70 1.21
C ASN A 453 13.92 -9.84 0.62
N SER A 454 13.57 -10.83 1.44
CA SER A 454 12.75 -11.97 0.98
C SER A 454 11.35 -11.55 0.54
N LEU A 455 10.79 -10.50 1.15
CA LEU A 455 9.48 -9.95 0.83
C LEU A 455 9.51 -8.82 -0.21
N GLY A 456 10.67 -8.29 -0.55
CA GLY A 456 10.82 -7.07 -1.37
C GLY A 456 10.10 -7.12 -2.72
N LYS A 457 10.01 -8.29 -3.33
CA LYS A 457 9.28 -8.52 -4.59
C LYS A 457 7.86 -9.04 -4.40
N THR A 458 7.45 -9.31 -3.17
CA THR A 458 6.14 -9.88 -2.86
C THR A 458 5.14 -8.77 -2.64
N LYS A 459 4.05 -8.78 -3.40
CA LYS A 459 2.92 -7.87 -3.24
C LYS A 459 1.75 -8.59 -2.61
N LEU A 460 0.95 -7.84 -1.87
CA LEU A 460 -0.34 -8.27 -1.34
C LEU A 460 -1.39 -7.21 -1.65
N SER A 461 -2.65 -7.60 -1.57
CA SER A 461 -3.79 -6.69 -1.72
C SER A 461 -4.20 -6.12 -0.37
N ILE A 462 -4.41 -4.81 -0.35
CA ILE A 462 -5.22 -4.13 0.63
C ILE A 462 -6.51 -3.69 -0.05
N PHE A 463 -7.58 -3.55 0.70
CA PHE A 463 -8.90 -3.24 0.16
C PHE A 463 -9.36 -1.89 0.69
N ASP A 464 -9.95 -1.08 -0.17
CA ASP A 464 -10.53 0.20 0.23
C ASP A 464 -11.93 0.03 0.84
N ALA A 465 -12.58 1.14 1.20
CA ALA A 465 -13.89 1.12 1.85
C ALA A 465 -15.01 0.59 0.92
N LEU A 466 -14.82 0.61 -0.39
CA LEU A 466 -15.73 0.04 -1.39
C LEU A 466 -15.33 -1.39 -1.79
N GLY A 467 -14.33 -1.96 -1.11
CA GLY A 467 -13.86 -3.32 -1.34
C GLY A 467 -13.02 -3.51 -2.60
N ALA A 468 -12.55 -2.46 -3.25
CA ALA A 468 -11.62 -2.57 -4.37
C ALA A 468 -10.22 -2.93 -3.85
N PRO A 469 -9.52 -3.89 -4.48
CA PRO A 469 -8.18 -4.27 -4.09
C PRO A 469 -7.11 -3.37 -4.71
N PHE A 470 -6.08 -3.05 -3.90
CA PHE A 470 -4.91 -2.32 -4.33
C PHE A 470 -3.64 -3.08 -3.95
N SER A 471 -2.70 -3.16 -4.88
CA SER A 471 -1.45 -3.89 -4.70
C SER A 471 -0.43 -3.06 -3.94
N VAL A 472 0.20 -3.65 -2.90
CA VAL A 472 1.27 -3.01 -2.14
C VAL A 472 2.38 -4.01 -1.82
N PRO A 473 3.66 -3.58 -1.82
CA PRO A 473 4.75 -4.44 -1.39
C PRO A 473 4.61 -4.83 0.08
N VAL A 474 4.73 -6.12 0.41
CA VAL A 474 4.70 -6.58 1.82
C VAL A 474 5.82 -5.92 2.64
N SER A 475 6.96 -5.65 2.01
CA SER A 475 8.10 -4.98 2.63
C SER A 475 7.80 -3.58 3.17
N SER A 476 6.75 -2.89 2.67
CA SER A 476 6.33 -1.58 3.17
C SER A 476 5.77 -1.62 4.61
N PHE A 477 5.35 -2.79 5.08
CA PHE A 477 4.87 -3.00 6.44
C PHE A 477 5.97 -3.46 7.40
N VAL A 478 7.17 -3.75 6.89
CA VAL A 478 8.32 -4.18 7.69
C VAL A 478 9.12 -2.95 8.14
N ARG A 479 9.25 -2.78 9.46
CA ARG A 479 10.05 -1.74 10.10
C ARG A 479 11.25 -2.37 10.78
N SER A 480 12.46 -1.96 10.45
CA SER A 480 13.64 -2.29 11.23
C SER A 480 13.78 -1.31 12.41
N ASN A 481 14.16 -1.80 13.58
CA ASN A 481 14.53 -0.92 14.69
C ASN A 481 15.77 -0.12 14.29
N ILE A 482 15.62 1.20 14.24
CA ILE A 482 16.75 2.09 13.97
C ILE A 482 17.66 2.08 15.20
N SER A 483 18.86 1.54 15.05
CA SER A 483 19.82 1.33 16.15
C SER A 483 20.44 2.61 16.73
N SER A 484 20.05 3.80 16.25
CA SER A 484 20.57 5.09 16.74
C SER A 484 20.27 5.38 18.22
N SER A 485 19.32 4.67 18.83
CA SER A 485 18.96 4.85 20.24
C SER A 485 20.00 4.25 21.22
N LYS A 486 20.70 3.15 20.84
CA LYS A 486 21.63 2.48 21.75
C LYS A 486 22.85 3.30 22.13
N THR A 487 23.39 4.11 21.23
CA THR A 487 24.52 4.99 21.56
C THR A 487 24.10 6.07 22.55
N MET A 488 22.91 6.66 22.37
CA MET A 488 22.37 7.65 23.31
C MET A 488 21.95 7.01 24.64
N GLU A 489 21.34 5.83 24.61
CA GLU A 489 20.99 5.05 25.79
C GLU A 489 22.26 4.69 26.62
N ARG A 490 23.33 4.29 25.96
CA ARG A 490 24.63 4.04 26.57
C ARG A 490 25.19 5.30 27.22
N LEU A 491 25.07 6.47 26.62
CA LEU A 491 25.48 7.76 27.17
C LEU A 491 24.63 8.18 28.40
N PHE A 492 23.32 7.93 28.38
CA PHE A 492 22.43 8.22 29.52
C PHE A 492 22.55 7.23 30.66
N ASN A 493 22.95 5.98 30.41
CA ASN A 493 23.20 4.98 31.45
C ASN A 493 24.47 5.28 32.30
N PHE A 494 25.25 6.30 31.96
CA PHE A 494 26.34 6.81 32.75
C PHE A 494 25.87 7.60 33.98
N LYS A 495 24.58 7.76 34.23
CA LYS A 495 24.04 8.51 35.38
C LYS A 495 24.29 7.78 36.69
N GLU A 496 24.42 8.58 37.73
CA GLU A 496 24.69 8.23 39.11
C GLU A 496 23.76 7.09 39.61
N LYS A 497 24.34 5.93 39.90
CA LYS A 497 23.68 4.87 40.63
C LYS A 497 24.05 4.98 42.10
N LYS A 498 23.03 5.10 42.97
CA LYS A 498 23.23 4.96 44.40
C LYS A 498 23.19 3.47 44.74
N TYR A 499 24.22 2.95 45.35
CA TYR A 499 24.27 1.57 45.81
C TYR A 499 24.00 1.52 47.31
N GLY A 500 23.09 0.69 47.77
CA GLY A 500 22.91 0.31 49.13
C GLY A 500 23.48 -1.09 49.32
N TYR A 501 24.32 -1.28 50.36
CA TYR A 501 24.84 -2.59 50.71
C TYR A 501 24.73 -2.79 52.21
N ILE A 502 24.17 -3.94 52.63
CA ILE A 502 24.06 -4.38 54.00
C ILE A 502 24.55 -5.81 54.04
N SER A 503 25.50 -6.12 54.94
CA SER A 503 26.00 -7.47 55.13
C SER A 503 25.97 -7.83 56.60
N SER A 504 25.49 -9.04 56.91
CA SER A 504 25.51 -9.62 58.25
C SER A 504 25.63 -11.13 58.09
N GLN A 505 26.33 -11.85 58.96
CA GLN A 505 26.54 -13.30 59.02
C GLN A 505 25.82 -14.17 57.98
N GLY A 506 26.32 -14.18 56.71
CA GLY A 506 25.75 -14.94 55.61
C GLY A 506 24.55 -14.32 54.88
N PHE A 507 24.14 -13.12 55.26
CA PHE A 507 23.12 -12.34 54.58
C PHE A 507 23.75 -11.13 53.91
N GLU A 508 23.44 -10.89 52.62
CA GLU A 508 23.88 -9.75 51.86
C GLU A 508 22.66 -9.16 51.13
N PHE A 509 22.52 -7.83 51.21
CA PHE A 509 21.52 -7.08 50.46
C PHE A 509 22.16 -6.03 49.59
N TYR A 510 21.88 -6.04 48.33
CA TYR A 510 22.33 -5.07 47.34
C TYR A 510 21.14 -4.37 46.71
N SER A 511 21.23 -3.08 46.49
CA SER A 511 20.19 -2.34 45.76
C SER A 511 20.82 -1.16 45.01
N SER A 512 20.21 -0.83 43.89
CA SER A 512 20.58 0.31 43.05
C SER A 512 19.31 1.03 42.58
N TRP A 513 19.41 2.36 42.57
CA TRP A 513 18.33 3.24 42.14
C TRP A 513 18.73 4.07 40.93
N LYS A 514 17.83 4.21 39.96
CA LYS A 514 17.90 5.16 38.87
C LYS A 514 17.03 6.37 39.18
N ARG A 515 17.56 7.55 38.91
CA ARG A 515 16.86 8.83 38.99
C ARG A 515 16.46 9.25 37.58
N PHE A 516 15.19 9.53 37.34
CA PHE A 516 14.71 10.02 36.04
C PHE A 516 13.61 11.08 36.22
N LEU A 517 13.41 11.91 35.20
CA LEU A 517 12.30 12.83 35.14
C LEU A 517 11.09 12.11 34.54
N ASN A 518 9.93 12.18 35.18
CA ASN A 518 8.69 11.66 34.61
C ASN A 518 8.14 12.62 33.52
N SER A 519 7.02 12.26 32.92
CA SER A 519 6.36 13.07 31.88
C SER A 519 5.92 14.46 32.31
N THR A 520 5.87 14.72 33.63
CA THR A 520 5.53 16.03 34.22
C THR A 520 6.76 16.82 34.64
N GLY A 521 7.98 16.32 34.40
CA GLY A 521 9.24 16.94 34.79
C GLY A 521 9.62 16.73 36.25
N ALA A 522 8.86 15.94 37.02
CA ALA A 522 9.20 15.62 38.40
C ALA A 522 10.27 14.52 38.47
N GLU A 523 11.22 14.68 39.39
CA GLU A 523 12.23 13.66 39.63
C GLU A 523 11.64 12.46 40.35
N VAL A 524 11.83 11.27 39.76
CA VAL A 524 11.40 10.00 40.33
C VAL A 524 12.60 9.09 40.52
N ASN A 525 12.73 8.52 41.71
CA ASN A 525 13.69 7.47 42.01
C ASN A 525 13.02 6.11 41.79
N LYS A 526 13.58 5.29 40.91
CA LYS A 526 13.11 3.91 40.67
C LYS A 526 14.20 2.93 41.03
N ILE A 527 13.85 1.83 41.70
CA ILE A 527 14.76 0.72 41.92
C ILE A 527 15.20 0.19 40.54
N ASP A 528 16.49 0.20 40.29
CA ASP A 528 17.09 -0.37 39.10
C ASP A 528 17.24 -1.89 39.27
N PHE A 529 17.86 -2.30 40.38
CA PHE A 529 17.82 -3.66 40.83
C PHE A 529 17.85 -3.74 42.37
N ALA A 530 17.39 -4.89 42.90
CA ALA A 530 17.55 -5.28 44.30
C ALA A 530 17.88 -6.76 44.35
N GLU A 531 18.78 -7.17 45.23
CA GLU A 531 19.22 -8.54 45.40
C GLU A 531 19.44 -8.87 46.86
N ILE A 532 18.96 -10.05 47.26
CA ILE A 532 19.14 -10.61 48.59
C ILE A 532 19.89 -11.94 48.42
N ASN A 533 21.02 -12.07 49.08
CA ASN A 533 21.85 -13.27 49.06
C ASN A 533 21.95 -13.90 50.44
N PHE A 534 21.71 -15.20 50.50
CA PHE A 534 21.95 -16.05 51.68
C PHE A 534 23.08 -17.01 51.36
N ARG A 535 24.22 -16.82 52.01
CA ARG A 535 25.41 -17.64 51.80
C ARG A 535 25.70 -18.53 53.04
N ARG A 536 25.81 -19.82 52.80
CA ARG A 536 26.25 -20.78 53.88
C ARG A 536 27.28 -21.72 53.28
N LYS A 537 28.53 -21.59 53.70
CA LYS A 537 29.67 -22.33 53.15
C LYS A 537 29.71 -22.19 51.62
N ASP A 538 29.58 -23.31 50.92
CA ASP A 538 29.62 -23.43 49.43
C ASP A 538 28.28 -23.24 48.75
N THR A 539 27.22 -22.93 49.49
CA THR A 539 25.86 -22.75 48.94
C THR A 539 25.46 -21.29 49.00
N LEU A 540 24.92 -20.78 47.90
CA LEU A 540 24.33 -19.47 47.75
C LEU A 540 22.87 -19.60 47.27
N LEU A 541 21.96 -18.96 47.98
CA LEU A 541 20.59 -18.71 47.54
C LEU A 541 20.44 -17.21 47.30
N SER A 542 20.01 -16.83 46.10
CA SER A 542 19.81 -15.45 45.73
C SER A 542 18.37 -15.19 45.25
N PHE A 543 17.82 -14.06 45.67
CA PHE A 543 16.57 -13.54 45.14
C PHE A 543 16.85 -12.13 44.58
N ALA A 544 16.54 -11.90 43.33
CA ALA A 544 16.81 -10.62 42.68
C ALA A 544 15.60 -10.09 41.92
N TYR A 545 15.53 -8.75 41.84
CA TYR A 545 14.63 -7.97 40.99
C TYR A 545 15.45 -7.06 40.08
N GLY A 546 15.08 -6.96 38.81
CA GLY A 546 15.72 -6.02 37.87
C GLY A 546 17.16 -6.38 37.46
N LYS A 547 17.62 -7.57 37.80
CA LYS A 547 18.94 -8.08 37.46
C LYS A 547 18.84 -9.18 36.40
N ASN A 548 19.70 -9.13 35.39
CA ASN A 548 19.80 -10.21 34.41
C ASN A 548 20.14 -11.54 35.11
N PRO A 549 19.34 -12.59 34.94
CA PRO A 549 19.57 -13.87 35.61
C PRO A 549 20.96 -14.48 35.38
N SER A 550 21.62 -14.20 34.24
CA SER A 550 22.99 -14.69 33.99
C SER A 550 24.05 -14.05 34.87
N SER A 551 23.81 -12.85 35.38
CA SER A 551 24.75 -12.13 36.25
C SER A 551 24.82 -12.66 37.68
N ASN A 552 23.85 -13.50 38.09
CA ASN A 552 23.86 -14.09 39.44
C ASN A 552 25.06 -15.01 39.69
N PHE A 553 25.75 -15.40 38.62
CA PHE A 553 26.90 -16.33 38.67
C PHE A 553 28.26 -15.66 38.44
N LEU A 554 28.25 -14.38 38.13
CA LEU A 554 29.47 -13.59 38.15
C LEU A 554 29.86 -13.33 39.62
N ASP A 555 31.12 -13.60 40.02
CA ASP A 555 31.57 -13.11 41.30
C ASP A 555 31.71 -11.56 41.25
N THR A 556 31.71 -10.92 42.42
CA THR A 556 31.80 -9.45 42.55
C THR A 556 33.05 -8.87 41.85
N SER A 557 34.12 -9.67 41.73
CA SER A 557 35.36 -9.24 41.05
C SER A 557 35.23 -9.29 39.54
N GLU A 558 34.43 -10.18 39.02
CA GLU A 558 34.10 -10.33 37.57
C GLU A 558 33.15 -9.24 37.10
N GLU A 559 32.07 -9.00 37.84
CA GLU A 559 31.16 -7.88 37.58
C GLU A 559 31.94 -6.54 37.59
N LEU A 560 32.80 -6.34 38.56
CA LEU A 560 33.60 -5.13 38.68
C LEU A 560 34.59 -4.98 37.51
N LEU A 561 35.26 -6.05 37.10
CA LEU A 561 36.16 -6.07 35.93
C LEU A 561 35.44 -5.71 34.64
N ILE A 562 34.30 -6.29 34.40
CA ILE A 562 33.46 -6.02 33.19
C ILE A 562 32.96 -4.57 33.22
N HIS A 563 32.38 -4.13 34.35
CA HIS A 563 31.85 -2.77 34.48
C HIS A 563 32.91 -1.69 34.40
N GLN A 564 34.12 -1.96 34.81
CA GLN A 564 35.24 -1.02 34.74
C GLN A 564 35.86 -0.99 33.35
N SER A 565 35.87 -2.12 32.62
CA SER A 565 36.52 -2.26 31.32
C SER A 565 35.61 -1.90 30.13
N PHE A 566 34.32 -2.08 30.26
CA PHE A 566 33.38 -1.90 29.18
C PHE A 566 32.30 -0.87 29.50
N TYR A 567 31.88 -0.19 28.46
CA TYR A 567 30.74 0.70 28.50
C TYR A 567 29.41 -0.06 28.45
N ASP A 568 29.41 -1.25 27.83
CA ASP A 568 28.27 -2.14 27.64
C ASP A 568 28.10 -3.02 28.92
N LYS A 569 27.02 -2.75 29.67
CA LYS A 569 26.71 -3.50 30.91
C LYS A 569 26.24 -4.93 30.62
N GLU A 570 25.81 -5.22 29.40
CA GLU A 570 25.36 -6.53 28.94
C GLU A 570 26.51 -7.35 28.34
N ALA A 571 27.74 -6.83 28.36
CA ALA A 571 28.92 -7.52 27.87
C ALA A 571 29.07 -8.90 28.50
N PHE A 572 29.23 -9.93 27.68
CA PHE A 572 29.40 -11.35 28.05
C PHE A 572 28.20 -12.00 28.75
N LEU A 573 27.09 -11.29 28.96
CA LEU A 573 25.86 -11.87 29.46
C LEU A 573 25.14 -12.63 28.36
N ASN A 574 24.39 -13.66 28.75
CA ASN A 574 23.56 -14.39 27.80
C ASN A 574 22.51 -13.45 27.16
N PRO A 575 22.48 -13.30 25.82
CA PRO A 575 21.66 -12.30 25.17
C PRO A 575 20.15 -12.55 25.31
N TRP A 576 19.72 -13.80 25.45
CA TRP A 576 18.29 -14.12 25.63
C TRP A 576 17.80 -13.84 27.06
N LEU A 577 18.67 -13.89 28.04
CA LEU A 577 18.34 -13.52 29.43
C LEU A 577 18.24 -11.99 29.62
N ASN A 578 18.73 -11.20 28.66
CA ASN A 578 18.48 -9.76 28.61
C ASN A 578 17.02 -9.39 28.27
N LEU A 579 16.20 -10.38 27.90
CA LEU A 579 14.76 -10.25 27.70
C LEU A 579 13.99 -10.08 29.04
N VAL A 580 14.65 -10.27 30.17
CA VAL A 580 14.08 -10.19 31.53
C VAL A 580 14.74 -9.02 32.29
N GLU A 581 14.55 -7.79 31.78
CA GLU A 581 15.18 -6.60 32.37
C GLU A 581 14.45 -6.10 33.62
N GLU A 582 13.12 -6.16 33.64
CA GLU A 582 12.27 -5.84 34.79
C GLU A 582 11.54 -7.10 35.24
N GLY A 583 12.10 -7.84 36.15
CA GLY A 583 11.51 -9.10 36.60
C GLY A 583 12.18 -9.63 37.88
N TYR A 584 11.76 -10.81 38.26
CA TYR A 584 12.26 -11.49 39.44
C TYR A 584 13.04 -12.72 39.03
N SER A 585 14.09 -13.05 39.76
CA SER A 585 14.83 -14.29 39.64
C SER A 585 15.12 -14.91 41.01
N LEU A 586 15.08 -16.23 41.04
CA LEU A 586 15.50 -17.04 42.19
C LEU A 586 16.67 -17.89 41.73
N GLY A 587 17.83 -17.70 42.33
CA GLY A 587 19.07 -18.40 42.04
C GLY A 587 19.51 -19.31 43.17
N PHE A 588 19.95 -20.51 42.80
CA PHE A 588 20.63 -21.44 43.68
C PHE A 588 21.98 -21.78 43.10
N SER A 589 23.04 -21.62 43.89
CA SER A 589 24.40 -21.97 43.49
C SER A 589 25.05 -22.86 44.60
N ASN A 590 25.75 -23.88 44.13
CA ASN A 590 26.51 -24.77 45.03
C ASN A 590 27.87 -25.09 44.44
N ARG A 591 28.89 -25.10 45.28
CA ARG A 591 30.24 -25.50 44.89
C ARG A 591 30.59 -26.86 45.41
N LEU A 592 30.91 -27.77 44.50
CA LEU A 592 31.41 -29.12 44.79
C LEU A 592 32.87 -29.23 44.29
N ASN A 593 33.82 -28.97 45.17
CA ASN A 593 35.25 -28.90 44.84
C ASN A 593 35.56 -27.82 43.80
N ALA A 594 35.96 -28.24 42.54
CA ALA A 594 36.25 -27.35 41.42
C ALA A 594 35.03 -27.05 40.55
N LEU A 595 33.90 -27.78 40.77
CA LEU A 595 32.69 -27.65 40.00
C LEU A 595 31.68 -26.74 40.71
N TYR A 596 31.14 -25.75 39.97
CA TYR A 596 30.04 -24.93 40.41
C TYR A 596 28.79 -25.38 39.65
N PHE A 597 27.71 -25.54 40.37
CA PHE A 597 26.38 -25.81 39.84
C PHE A 597 25.47 -24.64 40.14
N ASP A 598 24.85 -24.09 39.15
CA ASP A 598 23.97 -22.92 39.30
C ASP A 598 22.64 -23.18 38.61
N LEU A 599 21.53 -22.90 39.29
CA LEU A 599 20.16 -22.98 38.78
C LEU A 599 19.47 -21.63 39.00
N ASN A 600 18.87 -21.07 37.96
CA ASN A 600 17.99 -19.91 38.07
C ASN A 600 16.61 -20.20 37.51
N ILE A 601 15.60 -19.66 38.18
CA ILE A 601 14.22 -19.55 37.68
C ILE A 601 13.90 -18.06 37.63
N PHE A 602 13.28 -17.59 36.55
CA PHE A 602 13.05 -16.17 36.35
C PHE A 602 11.73 -15.89 35.63
N SER A 603 11.17 -14.72 35.90
CA SER A 603 10.02 -14.16 35.17
C SER A 603 10.13 -12.64 35.14
N GLY A 604 9.85 -12.05 34.01
CA GLY A 604 9.87 -10.61 33.86
C GLY A 604 9.61 -10.17 32.42
N PHE A 605 9.86 -8.89 32.17
CA PHE A 605 9.67 -8.29 30.85
C PHE A 605 10.78 -7.27 30.58
N LYS A 606 10.96 -6.98 29.28
CA LYS A 606 11.80 -5.87 28.83
C LYS A 606 10.89 -4.74 28.35
N ARG A 607 11.14 -3.52 28.80
CA ARG A 607 10.48 -2.34 28.24
C ARG A 607 11.17 -1.95 26.95
N SER A 608 10.40 -1.81 25.87
CA SER A 608 10.88 -1.11 24.69
C SER A 608 10.72 0.40 24.91
N GLU A 609 11.82 1.09 25.13
CA GLU A 609 11.84 2.54 25.33
C GLU A 609 11.99 3.27 23.97
N ASP A 610 10.93 3.29 23.15
CA ASP A 610 10.89 4.07 21.89
C ASP A 610 10.35 5.50 22.08
N TRP A 611 10.33 6.01 23.29
CA TRP A 611 9.66 7.28 23.59
C TRP A 611 10.49 8.54 23.22
N PHE A 612 11.77 8.43 22.90
CA PHE A 612 12.62 9.58 22.63
C PHE A 612 12.49 10.21 21.25
N LEU A 613 11.92 9.54 20.26
CA LEU A 613 11.98 10.00 18.87
C LEU A 613 10.67 10.47 18.23
N LYS A 614 9.49 10.22 18.83
CA LYS A 614 8.21 10.74 18.30
C LYS A 614 7.14 10.93 19.40
N PRO A 615 6.90 12.17 19.86
CA PRO A 615 5.91 12.45 20.92
C PRO A 615 4.45 12.18 20.53
N ASN A 616 4.12 11.94 19.26
CA ASN A 616 2.74 11.87 18.76
C ASN A 616 2.27 10.49 18.31
N TYR A 617 3.03 9.42 18.53
CA TYR A 617 2.53 8.06 18.28
C TYR A 617 2.10 7.40 19.60
N TYR A 618 0.79 7.19 19.75
CA TYR A 618 0.23 6.31 20.77
C TYR A 618 0.68 4.87 20.48
N PHE A 619 1.83 4.46 21.01
CA PHE A 619 2.18 3.05 21.07
C PHE A 619 1.46 2.42 22.26
N GLN A 620 0.56 1.49 22.01
CA GLN A 620 0.13 0.58 23.06
C GLN A 620 1.37 -0.10 23.64
N LYS A 621 1.60 0.08 24.95
CA LYS A 621 2.66 -0.60 25.71
C LYS A 621 2.33 -2.10 25.74
N THR A 622 2.76 -2.85 24.75
CA THR A 622 2.73 -4.30 24.83
C THR A 622 3.90 -4.74 25.70
N LYS A 623 3.59 -5.28 26.85
CA LYS A 623 4.57 -5.97 27.71
C LYS A 623 4.71 -7.39 27.17
N ASN A 624 5.84 -7.71 26.54
CA ASN A 624 6.17 -9.10 26.27
C ASN A 624 6.79 -9.68 27.55
N GLU A 625 6.03 -10.52 28.21
CA GLU A 625 6.50 -11.22 29.41
C GLU A 625 7.30 -12.45 29.00
N SER A 626 8.45 -12.63 29.67
CA SER A 626 9.32 -13.79 29.48
C SER A 626 9.53 -14.50 30.79
N LYS A 627 9.43 -15.82 30.77
CA LYS A 627 9.68 -16.68 31.94
C LYS A 627 10.51 -17.90 31.55
N GLY A 628 11.25 -18.44 32.47
CA GLY A 628 12.06 -19.60 32.18
C GLY A 628 13.00 -20.02 33.30
N PHE A 629 13.93 -20.86 32.94
CA PHE A 629 15.01 -21.30 33.85
C PHE A 629 16.30 -21.49 33.06
N ASN A 630 17.43 -21.45 33.76
CA ASN A 630 18.71 -21.88 33.24
C ASN A 630 19.52 -22.66 34.28
N LEU A 631 20.25 -23.63 33.75
CA LEU A 631 21.18 -24.46 34.50
C LEU A 631 22.59 -24.22 33.97
N SER A 632 23.54 -23.88 34.84
CA SER A 632 24.94 -23.68 34.49
C SER A 632 25.87 -24.60 35.28
N LEU A 633 26.84 -25.16 34.58
CA LEU A 633 27.93 -25.91 35.15
C LEU A 633 29.23 -25.19 34.83
N ARG A 634 30.02 -24.83 35.87
CA ARG A 634 31.30 -24.14 35.68
C ARG A 634 32.41 -24.96 36.38
N ASN A 635 33.54 -25.10 35.70
CA ASN A 635 34.68 -25.85 36.23
C ASN A 635 35.97 -25.08 36.05
N ASN A 636 36.74 -25.00 37.11
CA ASN A 636 38.13 -24.53 37.07
C ASN A 636 39.02 -25.69 36.64
N ILE A 637 39.27 -25.80 35.32
CA ILE A 637 40.12 -26.87 34.77
C ILE A 637 41.60 -26.70 35.21
N LEU A 638 42.04 -25.46 35.29
CA LEU A 638 43.37 -25.06 35.82
C LEU A 638 43.18 -23.91 36.79
N SER A 639 44.17 -23.66 37.65
CA SER A 639 44.10 -22.59 38.63
C SER A 639 43.77 -21.19 38.06
N LYS A 640 43.94 -21.02 36.74
CA LYS A 640 43.74 -19.76 36.02
C LYS A 640 42.76 -19.84 34.85
N PHE A 641 42.13 -21.01 34.56
CA PHE A 641 41.24 -21.20 33.45
C PHE A 641 39.92 -21.84 33.89
N MET A 642 38.83 -21.13 33.68
CA MET A 642 37.46 -21.58 33.93
C MET A 642 36.71 -21.74 32.62
N ILE A 643 35.97 -22.82 32.48
CA ILE A 643 35.00 -23.04 31.43
C ILE A 643 33.61 -23.25 32.08
N GLY A 644 32.63 -22.65 31.47
CA GLY A 644 31.23 -22.79 31.86
C GLY A 644 30.36 -23.25 30.70
N TYR A 645 29.37 -24.09 30.98
CA TYR A 645 28.30 -24.46 30.07
C TYR A 645 26.95 -24.12 30.69
N THR A 646 26.12 -23.41 29.97
CA THR A 646 24.76 -23.06 30.41
C THR A 646 23.77 -23.60 29.40
N LEU A 647 22.73 -24.29 29.93
CA LEU A 647 21.53 -24.69 29.18
C LEU A 647 20.32 -23.99 29.79
N GLY A 648 19.43 -23.42 28.95
CA GLY A 648 18.26 -22.75 29.46
C GLY A 648 17.04 -22.92 28.57
N PHE A 649 15.90 -22.62 29.16
CA PHE A 649 14.59 -22.57 28.52
C PHE A 649 13.98 -21.20 28.76
N LEU A 650 13.38 -20.65 27.72
CA LEU A 650 12.70 -19.35 27.73
C LEU A 650 11.37 -19.49 27.02
N GLU A 651 10.30 -19.02 27.64
CA GLU A 651 8.98 -18.84 27.04
C GLU A 651 8.65 -17.35 27.03
N THR A 652 8.32 -16.82 25.85
CA THR A 652 7.99 -15.40 25.65
C THR A 652 6.57 -15.29 25.08
N ASN A 653 5.71 -14.53 25.75
CA ASN A 653 4.32 -14.34 25.35
C ASN A 653 4.20 -13.40 24.17
N ASN A 654 3.22 -13.68 23.27
CA ASN A 654 2.79 -12.80 22.17
C ASN A 654 3.91 -12.29 21.28
N GLY A 655 4.81 -13.14 20.86
CA GLY A 655 5.83 -12.70 19.90
C GLY A 655 7.15 -13.46 19.98
N LEU A 656 8.08 -13.02 19.17
CA LEU A 656 9.38 -13.61 18.95
C LEU A 656 10.45 -12.62 19.39
N PHE A 657 11.17 -12.88 20.49
CA PHE A 657 12.36 -12.11 20.92
C PHE A 657 12.26 -10.59 20.75
N HIS A 658 11.26 -9.92 21.34
CA HIS A 658 10.99 -8.48 21.20
C HIS A 658 10.59 -7.97 19.82
N ASN A 659 10.43 -8.85 18.82
CA ASN A 659 9.79 -8.50 17.58
C ASN A 659 8.29 -8.27 17.84
N ARG A 660 7.72 -7.28 17.16
CA ARG A 660 6.31 -6.94 17.29
C ARG A 660 5.62 -7.16 15.96
N PHE A 661 4.52 -7.87 16.03
CA PHE A 661 3.64 -8.16 14.91
C PHE A 661 2.26 -7.61 15.26
N ASN A 662 1.78 -6.63 14.49
CA ASN A 662 0.54 -5.93 14.80
C ASN A 662 -0.49 -6.08 13.68
N GLY A 663 -1.79 -5.98 14.05
CA GLY A 663 -2.90 -5.99 13.10
C GLY A 663 -2.97 -7.28 12.30
N ALA A 664 -2.97 -7.18 10.98
CA ALA A 664 -3.07 -8.32 10.07
C ALA A 664 -1.86 -9.27 10.11
N PHE A 665 -0.74 -8.84 10.67
CA PHE A 665 0.48 -9.65 10.84
C PHE A 665 0.61 -10.23 12.25
N ASN A 666 -0.36 -9.97 13.15
CA ASN A 666 -0.25 -10.35 14.55
C ASN A 666 -0.01 -11.86 14.74
N ILE A 667 0.89 -12.18 15.69
CA ILE A 667 1.20 -13.53 16.14
C ILE A 667 0.78 -13.62 17.61
N ILE A 668 -0.15 -14.51 17.92
CA ILE A 668 -0.74 -14.65 19.26
C ILE A 668 -0.05 -15.77 20.05
N GLU A 669 0.60 -16.71 19.36
CA GLU A 669 1.21 -17.88 19.97
C GLU A 669 2.49 -17.52 20.72
N ASP A 670 2.71 -18.19 21.87
CA ASP A 670 3.90 -18.01 22.70
C ASP A 670 5.10 -18.73 22.07
N THR A 671 6.27 -18.06 22.10
CA THR A 671 7.51 -18.65 21.61
C THR A 671 8.22 -19.39 22.74
N LYS A 672 8.57 -20.64 22.49
CA LYS A 672 9.41 -21.48 23.39
C LYS A 672 10.78 -21.67 22.78
N SER A 673 11.82 -21.30 23.53
CA SER A 673 13.21 -21.35 23.05
C SER A 673 14.08 -22.15 24.02
N ILE A 674 14.94 -22.97 23.46
CA ILE A 674 16.03 -23.61 24.18
C ILE A 674 17.32 -22.89 23.76
N PHE A 675 18.10 -22.45 24.71
CA PHE A 675 19.38 -21.81 24.46
C PHE A 675 20.52 -22.50 25.21
N SER A 676 21.71 -22.44 24.62
CA SER A 676 22.94 -22.93 25.21
C SER A 676 24.05 -21.90 25.09
N SER A 677 24.93 -21.83 26.09
CA SER A 677 26.08 -20.96 26.09
C SER A 677 27.32 -21.67 26.60
N ILE A 678 28.47 -21.40 25.97
CA ILE A 678 29.77 -21.78 26.50
C ILE A 678 30.49 -20.50 26.89
N SER A 679 30.97 -20.43 28.12
CA SER A 679 31.70 -19.25 28.65
C SER A 679 33.14 -19.66 29.02
N PHE A 680 34.05 -18.71 28.84
CA PHE A 680 35.45 -18.89 29.08
C PHE A 680 36.01 -17.73 29.90
N LYS A 681 36.89 -18.05 30.86
CA LYS A 681 37.65 -17.04 31.58
C LYS A 681 39.04 -17.55 31.86
N SER A 682 40.04 -16.73 31.62
CA SER A 682 41.45 -17.05 31.93
C SER A 682 42.22 -15.82 32.37
N SER A 683 43.05 -15.99 33.40
CA SER A 683 44.10 -15.04 33.76
C SER A 683 45.40 -15.50 33.14
N LEU A 684 45.71 -15.02 31.92
CA LEU A 684 46.83 -15.50 31.11
C LEU A 684 48.19 -15.21 31.79
N VAL A 685 48.41 -13.94 32.17
CA VAL A 685 49.56 -13.46 32.89
C VAL A 685 49.09 -12.39 33.90
N LYS A 686 49.99 -11.85 34.70
CA LYS A 686 49.69 -10.81 35.72
C LYS A 686 48.86 -9.67 35.06
N GLU A 687 47.64 -9.47 35.55
CA GLU A 687 46.72 -8.39 35.16
C GLU A 687 46.24 -8.45 33.69
N LEU A 688 46.45 -9.57 32.97
CA LEU A 688 45.89 -9.81 31.65
C LEU A 688 44.86 -10.93 31.72
N ASN A 689 43.61 -10.58 31.44
CA ASN A 689 42.49 -11.52 31.49
C ASN A 689 41.85 -11.70 30.10
N PHE A 690 41.48 -12.94 29.79
CA PHE A 690 40.66 -13.29 28.64
C PHE A 690 39.28 -13.71 29.11
N ILE A 691 38.23 -13.16 28.51
CA ILE A 691 36.85 -13.52 28.77
C ILE A 691 36.14 -13.76 27.44
N GLY A 692 35.26 -14.74 27.37
CA GLY A 692 34.50 -14.99 26.16
C GLY A 692 33.24 -15.81 26.37
N SER A 693 32.32 -15.70 25.44
CA SER A 693 31.13 -16.54 25.37
C SER A 693 30.73 -16.83 23.93
N ILE A 694 30.15 -18.01 23.73
CA ILE A 694 29.51 -18.45 22.48
C ILE A 694 28.09 -18.87 22.85
N ASN A 695 27.11 -18.39 22.13
CA ASN A 695 25.71 -18.58 22.45
C ASN A 695 24.95 -19.06 21.22
N TYR A 696 24.04 -20.02 21.43
CA TYR A 696 23.16 -20.58 20.41
C TYR A 696 21.75 -20.77 20.97
N SER A 697 20.72 -20.50 20.17
CA SER A 697 19.35 -20.82 20.51
C SER A 697 18.59 -21.47 19.36
N ASN A 698 17.58 -22.24 19.74
CA ASN A 698 16.60 -22.81 18.82
C ASN A 698 15.20 -22.59 19.39
N SER A 699 14.29 -22.07 18.57
CA SER A 699 12.93 -21.76 18.99
C SER A 699 11.90 -22.63 18.31
N SER A 700 10.79 -22.90 19.03
CA SER A 700 9.65 -23.62 18.49
C SER A 700 9.04 -22.92 17.29
N ASN A 701 8.37 -23.67 16.43
CA ASN A 701 7.51 -23.11 15.39
C ASN A 701 6.41 -22.28 16.05
N ILE A 702 6.09 -21.17 15.42
CA ILE A 702 5.06 -20.22 15.85
C ILE A 702 4.01 -20.17 14.77
N ASN A 703 2.74 -20.40 15.12
CA ASN A 703 1.62 -20.39 14.20
C ASN A 703 0.70 -19.20 14.44
N SER A 704 -0.02 -18.80 13.40
CA SER A 704 -1.02 -17.74 13.47
C SER A 704 -2.14 -17.98 12.47
N ASP A 705 -3.32 -17.44 12.75
CA ASP A 705 -4.48 -17.44 11.84
C ASP A 705 -4.53 -16.22 10.90
N LYS A 706 -3.56 -15.32 11.02
CA LYS A 706 -3.46 -14.07 10.24
C LYS A 706 -2.65 -14.26 8.94
N ILE A 707 -2.13 -13.17 8.38
CA ILE A 707 -1.31 -13.20 7.15
C ILE A 707 -0.04 -14.04 7.33
N ILE A 708 0.66 -13.87 8.46
CA ILE A 708 1.74 -14.79 8.83
C ILE A 708 1.09 -16.07 9.35
N LYS A 709 1.33 -17.19 8.67
CA LYS A 709 0.80 -18.49 9.07
C LYS A 709 1.72 -19.25 10.00
N ASN A 710 3.03 -19.16 9.71
CA ASN A 710 4.03 -19.89 10.48
C ASN A 710 5.38 -19.20 10.39
N ILE A 711 6.13 -19.19 11.49
CA ILE A 711 7.58 -18.96 11.50
C ILE A 711 8.21 -20.22 12.07
N SER A 712 9.17 -20.81 11.34
CA SER A 712 9.73 -22.12 11.66
C SER A 712 11.25 -22.17 11.49
N GLY A 713 11.87 -23.11 12.18
CA GLY A 713 13.29 -23.39 12.09
C GLY A 713 14.18 -22.24 12.56
N LEU A 714 13.74 -21.52 13.59
CA LEU A 714 14.44 -20.33 14.08
C LEU A 714 15.67 -20.74 14.91
N GLU A 715 16.83 -20.53 14.34
CA GLU A 715 18.13 -20.74 14.98
C GLU A 715 18.89 -19.41 15.06
N GLU A 716 19.41 -19.06 16.24
CA GLU A 716 20.21 -17.85 16.46
C GLU A 716 21.59 -18.21 17.01
N PHE A 717 22.57 -17.38 16.63
CA PHE A 717 23.94 -17.51 17.07
C PHE A 717 24.54 -16.14 17.43
N SER A 718 25.35 -16.10 18.49
CA SER A 718 26.16 -14.94 18.87
C SER A 718 27.45 -15.34 19.55
N PHE A 719 28.42 -14.45 19.59
CA PHE A 719 29.65 -14.59 20.39
C PHE A 719 30.16 -13.24 20.86
N ASP A 720 31.01 -13.33 21.93
CA ASP A 720 31.60 -12.14 22.57
C ASP A 720 32.93 -12.55 23.23
N PHE A 721 34.06 -12.01 22.76
CA PHE A 721 35.38 -12.30 23.30
C PHE A 721 36.12 -11.01 23.55
N ALA A 722 36.84 -10.94 24.71
CA ALA A 722 37.69 -9.82 25.00
C ALA A 722 38.97 -10.20 25.74
N LEU A 723 39.99 -9.39 25.50
CA LEU A 723 41.26 -9.37 26.20
C LEU A 723 41.33 -8.06 26.99
N ILE A 724 41.51 -8.18 28.31
CA ILE A 724 41.52 -7.04 29.24
C ILE A 724 42.84 -7.00 29.95
N LYS A 725 43.59 -5.92 29.80
CA LYS A 725 44.81 -5.60 30.54
C LYS A 725 44.56 -4.53 31.58
N LYS A 726 44.81 -4.87 32.85
CA LYS A 726 44.74 -3.91 33.97
C LYS A 726 46.06 -3.24 34.20
N SER A 727 46.05 -1.96 34.66
CA SER A 727 47.19 -1.18 35.06
C SER A 727 48.34 -1.13 34.02
N LEU A 728 47.96 -0.80 32.77
CA LEU A 728 48.93 -0.72 31.67
C LEU A 728 49.68 0.61 31.65
N PHE A 729 48.98 1.74 31.74
CA PHE A 729 49.54 3.10 31.70
C PHE A 729 49.48 3.78 33.08
N TYR A 730 48.37 3.52 33.82
CA TYR A 730 48.13 4.09 35.14
C TYR A 730 47.67 3.00 36.12
N LYS A 731 47.88 3.21 37.42
CA LYS A 731 47.27 2.36 38.44
C LYS A 731 45.74 2.42 38.33
N ASN A 732 45.09 1.29 38.18
CA ASN A 732 43.63 1.13 37.98
C ASN A 732 43.07 1.64 36.64
N ASP A 733 43.91 1.65 35.58
CA ASP A 733 43.34 1.74 34.23
C ASP A 733 43.05 0.33 33.66
N PHE A 734 42.19 0.30 32.62
CA PHE A 734 41.87 -0.93 31.91
C PHE A 734 41.92 -0.64 30.42
N LEU A 735 42.77 -1.35 29.68
CA LEU A 735 42.77 -1.41 28.23
C LEU A 735 42.16 -2.74 27.80
N SER A 736 41.12 -2.68 26.95
CA SER A 736 40.45 -3.87 26.46
C SER A 736 40.35 -3.88 24.94
N PHE A 737 40.48 -5.07 24.38
CA PHE A 737 40.19 -5.38 22.98
C PHE A 737 39.04 -6.40 22.96
N ARG A 738 37.96 -6.13 22.19
CA ARG A 738 36.77 -6.98 22.13
C ARG A 738 36.42 -7.25 20.68
N ILE A 739 36.00 -8.46 20.39
CA ILE A 739 35.35 -8.86 19.15
C ILE A 739 34.03 -9.50 19.51
N LYS A 740 32.93 -9.01 18.93
CA LYS A 740 31.60 -9.57 19.16
C LYS A 740 30.76 -9.65 17.90
N GLN A 741 29.86 -10.60 17.91
CA GLN A 741 28.69 -10.70 17.03
C GLN A 741 27.44 -10.70 17.91
N ASP A 742 26.56 -9.73 17.73
CA ASP A 742 25.25 -9.74 18.37
C ASP A 742 24.39 -10.90 17.80
N PRO A 743 23.31 -11.33 18.49
CA PRO A 743 22.47 -12.42 18.03
C PRO A 743 22.02 -12.22 16.57
N ARG A 744 22.23 -13.22 15.75
CA ARG A 744 21.88 -13.27 14.33
C ARG A 744 21.09 -14.55 14.04
N ILE A 745 20.06 -14.42 13.22
CA ILE A 745 19.31 -15.56 12.72
C ILE A 745 20.14 -16.29 11.67
N GLU A 746 20.52 -17.54 11.96
CA GLU A 746 21.26 -18.41 11.05
C GLU A 746 20.32 -19.20 10.14
N LYS A 747 19.14 -19.57 10.66
CA LYS A 747 18.06 -20.20 9.90
C LYS A 747 16.72 -19.72 10.41
N ALA A 748 15.81 -19.43 9.49
CA ALA A 748 14.38 -19.30 9.74
C ALA A 748 13.62 -19.28 8.41
N ARG A 749 12.34 -19.66 8.45
CA ARG A 749 11.41 -19.54 7.35
C ARG A 749 10.12 -18.92 7.82
N VAL A 750 9.51 -18.08 7.00
CA VAL A 750 8.17 -17.54 7.20
C VAL A 750 7.22 -18.09 6.15
N SER A 751 6.07 -18.59 6.58
CA SER A 751 4.96 -18.96 5.70
C SER A 751 3.88 -17.90 5.81
N LEU A 752 3.49 -17.36 4.67
CA LEU A 752 2.51 -16.28 4.53
C LEU A 752 1.32 -16.78 3.74
N ASN A 753 0.13 -16.29 4.08
CA ASN A 753 -1.07 -16.42 3.27
C ASN A 753 -1.53 -15.01 2.91
N ILE A 754 -1.12 -14.54 1.73
CA ILE A 754 -1.29 -13.16 1.31
C ILE A 754 -2.52 -12.99 0.44
N PRO A 755 -3.39 -12.00 0.71
CA PRO A 755 -4.51 -11.68 -0.17
C PRO A 755 -3.98 -11.13 -1.50
N LYS A 756 -4.56 -11.63 -2.62
CA LYS A 756 -4.18 -11.24 -4.00
C LYS A 756 -5.24 -10.41 -4.71
N GLY A 757 -6.46 -10.46 -4.25
CA GLY A 757 -7.60 -9.80 -4.82
C GLY A 757 -8.87 -10.40 -4.25
N ARG A 758 -9.97 -10.15 -4.91
CA ARG A 758 -11.26 -10.79 -4.65
C ARG A 758 -12.00 -11.01 -5.97
N ASN A 759 -12.99 -11.88 -5.99
CA ASN A 759 -13.94 -11.92 -7.10
C ASN A 759 -15.10 -10.93 -6.90
N PRO A 760 -15.94 -10.68 -7.91
CA PRO A 760 -17.10 -9.79 -7.80
C PRO A 760 -18.08 -10.15 -6.66
N ASN A 761 -18.16 -11.43 -6.28
CA ASN A 761 -18.99 -11.91 -5.18
C ASN A 761 -18.40 -11.66 -3.79
N GLY A 762 -17.25 -10.98 -3.70
CA GLY A 762 -16.62 -10.64 -2.44
C GLY A 762 -15.79 -11.75 -1.81
N VAL A 763 -15.45 -12.81 -2.55
CA VAL A 763 -14.55 -13.87 -2.08
C VAL A 763 -13.12 -13.43 -2.27
N VAL A 764 -12.40 -13.29 -1.15
CA VAL A 764 -10.97 -12.90 -1.15
C VAL A 764 -10.11 -14.10 -1.54
N GLU A 765 -9.24 -13.91 -2.49
CA GLU A 765 -8.30 -14.91 -2.98
C GLU A 765 -6.95 -14.79 -2.25
N PHE A 766 -6.34 -15.94 -1.93
CA PHE A 766 -5.09 -15.98 -1.19
C PHE A 766 -4.03 -16.79 -1.93
N GLN A 767 -2.79 -16.33 -1.79
CA GLN A 767 -1.60 -17.06 -2.21
C GLN A 767 -0.75 -17.42 -1.01
N SER A 768 -0.41 -18.71 -0.88
CA SER A 768 0.51 -19.18 0.16
C SER A 768 1.95 -19.13 -0.36
N LEU A 769 2.86 -18.58 0.46
CA LEU A 769 4.28 -18.45 0.18
C LEU A 769 5.09 -18.90 1.40
N THR A 770 6.24 -19.56 1.16
CA THR A 770 7.20 -19.87 2.23
C THR A 770 8.56 -19.36 1.81
N LEU A 771 9.11 -18.43 2.58
CA LEU A 771 10.33 -17.68 2.26
C LEU A 771 11.38 -17.84 3.36
N PRO A 772 12.69 -17.92 3.03
CA PRO A 772 13.76 -17.82 4.02
C PRO A 772 13.84 -16.38 4.54
N ILE A 773 14.18 -16.21 5.82
CA ILE A 773 14.27 -14.88 6.46
C ILE A 773 15.61 -14.66 7.16
N THR A 774 16.68 -15.22 6.62
CA THR A 774 18.03 -15.02 7.14
C THR A 774 18.62 -13.69 6.65
N PRO A 775 19.33 -12.95 7.51
CA PRO A 775 20.02 -11.72 7.14
C PRO A 775 21.05 -11.90 6.03
N SER A 776 21.25 -10.87 5.22
CA SER A 776 22.24 -10.91 4.12
C SER A 776 23.68 -10.77 4.60
N GLY A 777 23.90 -10.03 5.71
CA GLY A 777 25.20 -9.75 6.29
C GLY A 777 25.41 -10.44 7.65
N ARG A 778 26.60 -10.21 8.20
CA ARG A 778 27.00 -10.71 9.53
C ARG A 778 27.74 -9.57 10.27
N GLU A 779 27.05 -8.91 11.18
CA GLU A 779 27.69 -7.84 11.97
C GLU A 779 28.82 -8.40 12.83
N ILE A 780 30.04 -7.92 12.56
CA ILE A 780 31.20 -8.13 13.44
C ILE A 780 31.65 -6.79 13.95
N ASN A 781 31.72 -6.66 15.27
CA ASN A 781 32.15 -5.42 15.92
C ASN A 781 33.50 -5.65 16.63
N PHE A 782 34.51 -4.88 16.23
CA PHE A 782 35.81 -4.79 16.87
C PHE A 782 35.84 -3.54 17.71
N GLU A 783 36.06 -3.71 19.02
CA GLU A 783 36.10 -2.58 19.97
C GLU A 783 37.47 -2.50 20.67
N THR A 784 38.03 -1.30 20.80
CA THR A 784 39.13 -1.01 21.65
C THR A 784 38.67 0.03 22.68
N SER A 785 38.75 -0.32 23.95
CA SER A 785 38.33 0.56 25.02
C SER A 785 39.47 0.82 26.03
N TRP A 786 39.61 2.07 26.40
CA TRP A 786 40.51 2.45 27.48
C TRP A 786 39.73 3.22 28.55
N SER A 787 39.66 2.69 29.76
CA SER A 787 39.04 3.32 30.93
C SER A 787 40.04 3.56 32.02
N PHE A 788 39.96 4.71 32.67
CA PHE A 788 40.80 5.03 33.82
C PHE A 788 39.97 5.73 34.89
N HIS A 789 40.32 5.38 36.14
CA HIS A 789 39.65 5.88 37.34
C HIS A 789 40.63 6.65 38.17
N ARG A 790 40.25 7.86 38.60
CA ARG A 790 40.92 8.64 39.61
C ARG A 790 39.91 8.85 40.75
N ASP A 791 40.40 9.22 41.96
CA ASP A 791 39.60 9.27 43.19
C ASP A 791 38.18 9.84 43.03
N ASN A 792 38.04 10.89 42.23
CA ASN A 792 36.72 11.53 41.98
C ASN A 792 36.34 11.60 40.52
N SER A 793 36.90 10.80 39.65
CA SER A 793 36.52 10.82 38.22
C SER A 793 36.74 9.48 37.51
N LYS A 794 35.94 9.25 36.52
CA LYS A 794 36.06 8.14 35.57
C LYS A 794 36.09 8.67 34.14
N SER A 795 37.06 8.24 33.37
CA SER A 795 37.16 8.56 31.94
C SER A 795 37.13 7.28 31.13
N PHE A 796 36.56 7.38 29.95
CA PHE A 796 36.37 6.24 29.04
C PHE A 796 36.55 6.71 27.61
N ILE A 797 37.36 5.98 26.84
CA ILE A 797 37.54 6.16 25.40
C ILE A 797 37.23 4.82 24.75
N ASN A 798 36.35 4.80 23.74
CA ASN A 798 36.04 3.62 22.98
C ASN A 798 36.13 3.93 21.48
N LEU A 799 36.85 3.11 20.77
CA LEU A 799 36.91 3.10 19.31
C LEU A 799 36.35 1.76 18.83
N SER A 800 35.33 1.80 17.96
CA SER A 800 34.73 0.59 17.38
C SER A 800 34.67 0.65 15.87
N PHE A 801 34.86 -0.54 15.26
CA PHE A 801 34.74 -0.80 13.83
C PHE A 801 33.65 -1.85 13.65
N ILE A 802 32.58 -1.50 12.94
CA ILE A 802 31.42 -2.36 12.75
C ILE A 802 31.31 -2.70 11.27
N ASP A 803 31.51 -3.97 10.95
CA ASP A 803 31.27 -4.53 9.63
C ASP A 803 29.87 -5.10 9.52
N ASP A 804 29.18 -4.97 8.38
CA ASP A 804 27.81 -5.43 8.14
C ASP A 804 26.81 -5.04 9.26
N LYS A 805 26.80 -3.77 9.62
CA LYS A 805 25.94 -3.24 10.70
C LYS A 805 24.50 -3.73 10.61
N ASP A 806 23.91 -4.09 11.75
CA ASP A 806 22.56 -4.64 11.90
C ASP A 806 22.35 -5.93 11.07
N HIS A 807 23.42 -6.68 10.79
CA HIS A 807 23.47 -7.88 9.94
C HIS A 807 23.03 -7.64 8.49
N ILE A 808 23.18 -6.42 8.00
CA ILE A 808 22.92 -6.03 6.61
C ILE A 808 24.23 -5.98 5.85
N LYS A 809 24.34 -6.71 4.74
CA LYS A 809 25.54 -6.69 3.92
C LYS A 809 25.78 -5.29 3.33
N THR A 810 26.88 -4.67 3.74
CA THR A 810 27.30 -3.34 3.28
C THR A 810 28.71 -3.40 2.73
N LYS A 811 29.12 -2.36 1.98
CA LYS A 811 30.51 -2.21 1.53
C LYS A 811 31.32 -1.33 2.50
N ASP A 812 30.66 -0.64 3.41
CA ASP A 812 31.25 0.37 4.26
C ASP A 812 31.31 -0.12 5.72
N ILE A 813 32.47 0.09 6.33
CA ILE A 813 32.69 -0.17 7.75
C ILE A 813 32.28 1.09 8.53
N GLU A 814 31.41 0.94 9.52
CA GLU A 814 31.06 2.02 10.43
C GLU A 814 32.13 2.18 11.50
N ILE A 815 32.64 3.39 11.68
CA ILE A 815 33.64 3.72 12.70
C ILE A 815 33.00 4.64 13.74
N ASN A 816 33.03 4.24 15.01
CA ASN A 816 32.51 5.04 16.11
C ASN A 816 33.63 5.34 17.12
N LEU A 817 33.76 6.60 17.50
CA LEU A 817 34.63 7.05 18.59
C LEU A 817 33.77 7.68 19.69
N ILE A 818 33.87 7.15 20.89
CA ILE A 818 33.15 7.63 22.07
C ILE A 818 34.16 8.07 23.13
N PHE A 819 34.01 9.29 23.58
CA PHE A 819 34.73 9.78 24.78
C PHE A 819 33.70 10.14 25.86
N ALA A 820 33.88 9.63 27.05
CA ALA A 820 33.05 9.97 28.20
C ALA A 820 33.90 10.30 29.43
N HIS A 821 33.57 11.37 30.12
CA HIS A 821 34.21 11.77 31.38
C HIS A 821 33.14 12.07 32.42
N GLN A 822 33.27 11.44 33.59
CA GLN A 822 32.36 11.65 34.71
C GLN A 822 33.18 12.09 35.92
N ARG A 823 32.81 13.16 36.56
CA ARG A 823 33.36 13.64 37.81
C ARG A 823 32.36 13.50 38.94
N PHE A 824 32.81 12.92 40.05
CA PHE A 824 32.04 12.77 41.28
C PHE A 824 32.37 13.95 42.19
N PHE A 825 31.36 14.66 42.70
CA PHE A 825 31.52 15.79 43.60
C PHE A 825 31.06 15.43 45.00
#